data_3134606b252aee119e6d49b902de379e
#
_entry.id   3134606b252aee119e6d49b902de379e
#
_cell.length_a   1.000
_cell.length_b   1.000
_cell.length_c   1.000
_cell.angle_alpha   90.00
_cell.angle_beta   90.00
_cell.angle_gamma   90.00
#
_symmetry.space_group_name_H-M   'P 1'
#
loop_
_entity.id
_entity.type
_entity.pdbx_description
1 polymer ?
#
loop_
_entity_poly.entity_id
_entity_poly.type
_entity_poly.pdbx_seq_one_letter_code
_entity_poly.pdbx_strand_id
1 'polypeptide(L)'
;LEDDKSTTELWYIKAISEFEMYQLEKYRKEETDYFKESMKSAVKAIGYDDDLILYKVYGERFKPLVAANNKEAISNYGQGRYPRALQTYKTSYELTGDTIALGMAGHCYFLMKQNLDAVKTLRKVATMNYGANAENKHKKTYVREAFEDLTDYYLNEAKMKDSAMYYCEMGLSVFPLNVKLLSWERQMLNIELASTRTNTGYSAMYNQWLQKALIYFPSDTFYLHEQNNFYLNRIGYLTQENDWAEAELTYQDFFQRKADLLGRKSKNATDPFSLNDTSKFITQSLEYYLSNNAPGGTVFFFYKWYPTQFKTGAIDEKRMEALLNNPPKTISHRLIGMLMDHAGNKYPKNATLKKHRMAIYSQWIKQPIAYYDWQRIITLSDSVVKDFPKNTTLKPQQQQLLARGIDSLTKHGQMDLAWGLYYRLQKENPKFATLNKLQISLAKADFEKRFKGSKIAYSKIKGKQVSNTGWSGVVKTCTPGTLPDSTNQKITNRINYFRQNAGIPSAVRLDEDKQIACLAAATMYAPIGVFSREPKPETHKCFSQPAADAAAYGQAILESNPAQSVTVLMSDNKSDEMYNRRLITHPGLTNYGYGCADNNSVFWMADKSLLKIDSSYYKDHFVTWPAAGAAPTMLAFDKWSFSILQPLAEATVSITSIKHGKVECDVREEAGNGLGLPTLVIVPLGMPKWETGDVVKTTVTLKNKKVFTYSTELF
;
A
#
# COMPACT_ATOMS: atom_id res chain seq x y z
N LEU A 1 -15.08 -48.75 -26.74
CA LEU A 1 -14.40 -47.48 -26.34
C LEU A 1 -15.37 -46.33 -26.09
N GLU A 2 -16.66 -46.41 -26.49
CA GLU A 2 -17.51 -45.21 -26.50
C GLU A 2 -18.04 -44.77 -25.12
N ASP A 3 -18.05 -45.65 -24.12
CA ASP A 3 -18.68 -45.35 -22.81
C ASP A 3 -17.81 -45.67 -21.58
N ASP A 4 -16.52 -45.91 -21.73
CA ASP A 4 -15.68 -46.37 -20.62
C ASP A 4 -14.52 -45.41 -20.32
N LYS A 5 -14.61 -44.67 -19.17
CA LYS A 5 -13.55 -43.81 -18.63
C LYS A 5 -12.25 -44.56 -18.33
N SER A 6 -12.31 -45.87 -18.09
CA SER A 6 -11.12 -46.70 -17.86
C SER A 6 -10.22 -46.85 -19.10
N THR A 7 -10.67 -46.38 -20.26
CA THR A 7 -9.93 -46.41 -21.53
C THR A 7 -9.45 -45.02 -21.98
N THR A 8 -9.42 -44.05 -21.09
CA THR A 8 -9.05 -42.65 -21.40
C THR A 8 -7.72 -42.57 -22.16
N GLU A 9 -6.71 -43.34 -21.75
CA GLU A 9 -5.39 -43.35 -22.39
C GLU A 9 -5.46 -43.82 -23.85
N LEU A 10 -6.36 -44.76 -24.17
CA LEU A 10 -6.56 -45.25 -25.55
C LEU A 10 -7.11 -44.16 -26.47
N TRP A 11 -7.90 -43.21 -25.94
CA TRP A 11 -8.37 -42.06 -26.72
C TRP A 11 -7.23 -41.11 -27.05
N TYR A 12 -6.26 -40.90 -26.14
CA TYR A 12 -5.04 -40.13 -26.43
C TYR A 12 -4.20 -40.79 -27.53
N ILE A 13 -3.95 -42.10 -27.41
CA ILE A 13 -3.18 -42.87 -28.39
C ILE A 13 -3.90 -42.87 -29.76
N LYS A 14 -5.23 -43.09 -29.78
CA LYS A 14 -6.04 -43.04 -30.99
C LYS A 14 -5.94 -41.67 -31.68
N ALA A 15 -6.12 -40.59 -30.96
CA ALA A 15 -6.04 -39.24 -31.51
C ALA A 15 -4.68 -38.97 -32.17
N ILE A 16 -3.59 -39.34 -31.50
CA ILE A 16 -2.23 -39.17 -32.03
C ILE A 16 -2.03 -40.01 -33.29
N SER A 17 -2.43 -41.30 -33.26
CA SER A 17 -2.26 -42.20 -34.38
C SER A 17 -3.07 -41.77 -35.62
N GLU A 18 -4.31 -41.33 -35.43
CA GLU A 18 -5.15 -40.77 -36.50
C GLU A 18 -4.53 -39.53 -37.12
N PHE A 19 -3.90 -38.67 -36.30
CA PHE A 19 -3.21 -37.50 -36.81
C PHE A 19 -1.91 -37.82 -37.56
N GLU A 20 -1.16 -38.84 -37.12
CA GLU A 20 0.01 -39.34 -37.82
C GLU A 20 -0.41 -39.95 -39.18
N MET A 21 -1.53 -40.69 -39.21
CA MET A 21 -2.10 -41.19 -40.47
C MET A 21 -2.47 -40.05 -41.41
N TYR A 22 -3.11 -38.97 -40.93
CA TYR A 22 -3.41 -37.80 -41.74
C TYR A 22 -2.16 -37.13 -42.33
N GLN A 23 -1.03 -37.16 -41.64
CA GLN A 23 0.23 -36.60 -42.15
C GLN A 23 0.83 -37.43 -43.31
N LEU A 24 0.52 -38.71 -43.40
CA LEU A 24 1.02 -39.59 -44.43
C LEU A 24 0.18 -39.47 -45.70
N GLU A 25 0.82 -39.16 -46.84
CA GLU A 25 0.17 -38.93 -48.13
C GLU A 25 -0.69 -40.14 -48.60
N LYS A 26 -0.28 -41.34 -48.19
CA LYS A 26 -0.98 -42.60 -48.48
C LYS A 26 -2.43 -42.59 -47.98
N TYR A 27 -2.68 -42.08 -46.77
CA TYR A 27 -3.99 -42.08 -46.10
C TYR A 27 -4.87 -40.88 -46.44
N ARG A 28 -4.32 -39.83 -47.09
CA ARG A 28 -5.10 -38.64 -47.50
C ARG A 28 -6.12 -38.93 -48.61
N LYS A 29 -5.99 -40.03 -49.28
CA LYS A 29 -6.89 -40.47 -50.39
C LYS A 29 -7.94 -41.48 -49.94
N GLU A 30 -7.99 -41.84 -48.69
CA GLU A 30 -9.00 -42.73 -48.13
C GLU A 30 -10.31 -41.96 -47.86
N GLU A 31 -11.45 -42.69 -47.78
CA GLU A 31 -12.75 -42.08 -47.45
C GLU A 31 -12.80 -41.51 -46.03
N THR A 32 -11.97 -42.02 -45.15
CA THR A 32 -11.90 -41.58 -43.74
C THR A 32 -11.11 -40.29 -43.62
N ASP A 33 -11.76 -39.24 -43.10
CA ASP A 33 -11.11 -37.98 -42.74
C ASP A 33 -10.38 -38.14 -41.40
N TYR A 34 -9.16 -38.66 -41.46
CA TYR A 34 -8.33 -38.92 -40.28
C TYR A 34 -8.03 -37.65 -39.45
N PHE A 35 -8.01 -36.48 -40.07
CA PHE A 35 -7.87 -35.22 -39.32
C PHE A 35 -9.09 -34.99 -38.43
N LYS A 36 -10.28 -35.10 -38.98
CA LYS A 36 -11.53 -34.92 -38.26
C LYS A 36 -11.72 -35.98 -37.17
N GLU A 37 -11.38 -37.23 -37.44
CA GLU A 37 -11.48 -38.31 -36.45
C GLU A 37 -10.45 -38.13 -35.32
N SER A 38 -9.22 -37.69 -35.63
CA SER A 38 -8.20 -37.35 -34.64
C SER A 38 -8.67 -36.24 -33.72
N MET A 39 -9.29 -35.17 -34.24
CA MET A 39 -9.85 -34.09 -33.44
C MET A 39 -10.96 -34.58 -32.51
N LYS A 40 -11.88 -35.42 -32.98
CA LYS A 40 -12.93 -36.02 -32.15
C LYS A 40 -12.34 -36.87 -31.02
N SER A 41 -11.36 -37.71 -31.36
CA SER A 41 -10.67 -38.57 -30.40
C SER A 41 -9.94 -37.76 -29.34
N ALA A 42 -9.30 -36.66 -29.73
CA ALA A 42 -8.61 -35.76 -28.80
C ALA A 42 -9.56 -35.04 -27.82
N VAL A 43 -10.72 -34.58 -28.32
CA VAL A 43 -11.76 -33.97 -27.45
C VAL A 43 -12.29 -34.98 -26.44
N LYS A 44 -12.56 -36.23 -26.90
CA LYS A 44 -12.98 -37.33 -25.99
C LYS A 44 -11.91 -37.63 -24.94
N ALA A 45 -10.64 -37.73 -25.36
CA ALA A 45 -9.53 -38.03 -24.49
C ALA A 45 -9.46 -37.00 -23.30
N ILE A 46 -9.53 -35.72 -23.62
CA ILE A 46 -9.52 -34.65 -22.60
C ILE A 46 -10.81 -34.63 -21.77
N GLY A 47 -11.96 -34.91 -22.40
CA GLY A 47 -13.26 -34.96 -21.73
C GLY A 47 -13.36 -36.06 -20.67
N TYR A 48 -12.61 -37.18 -20.83
CA TYR A 48 -12.55 -38.26 -19.85
C TYR A 48 -11.39 -38.14 -18.85
N ASP A 49 -10.45 -37.21 -19.04
CA ASP A 49 -9.29 -36.98 -18.17
C ASP A 49 -9.61 -35.88 -17.13
N ASP A 50 -10.50 -36.21 -16.18
CA ASP A 50 -11.07 -35.26 -15.21
C ASP A 50 -10.00 -34.43 -14.49
N ASP A 51 -8.81 -35.00 -14.22
CA ASP A 51 -7.71 -34.35 -13.52
C ASP A 51 -6.56 -33.88 -14.44
N LEU A 52 -6.73 -34.03 -15.75
CA LEU A 52 -5.73 -33.75 -16.79
C LEU A 52 -4.36 -34.43 -16.54
N ILE A 53 -4.39 -35.63 -15.90
CA ILE A 53 -3.17 -36.38 -15.57
C ILE A 53 -2.50 -36.90 -16.82
N LEU A 54 -3.28 -37.52 -17.71
CA LEU A 54 -2.80 -38.06 -18.97
C LEU A 54 -2.48 -36.93 -19.95
N TYR A 55 -3.18 -35.81 -19.90
CA TYR A 55 -2.85 -34.63 -20.69
C TYR A 55 -1.43 -34.13 -20.43
N LYS A 56 -0.93 -34.22 -19.20
CA LYS A 56 0.47 -33.86 -18.87
C LYS A 56 1.48 -34.75 -19.60
N VAL A 57 1.11 -35.97 -19.90
CA VAL A 57 1.97 -36.94 -20.60
C VAL A 57 1.87 -36.77 -22.12
N TYR A 58 0.65 -36.64 -22.64
CA TYR A 58 0.35 -36.67 -24.07
C TYR A 58 0.14 -35.31 -24.72
N GLY A 59 -0.10 -34.26 -23.95
CA GLY A 59 -0.48 -32.92 -24.43
C GLY A 59 0.51 -32.28 -25.40
N GLU A 60 1.79 -32.50 -25.22
CA GLU A 60 2.83 -32.02 -26.16
C GLU A 60 2.64 -32.59 -27.57
N ARG A 61 2.15 -33.83 -27.71
CA ARG A 61 1.87 -34.47 -29.01
C ARG A 61 0.65 -33.89 -29.68
N PHE A 62 -0.22 -33.17 -28.97
CA PHE A 62 -1.37 -32.46 -29.54
C PHE A 62 -1.01 -31.12 -30.17
N LYS A 63 0.14 -30.54 -29.86
CA LYS A 63 0.55 -29.26 -30.45
C LYS A 63 0.51 -29.23 -31.99
N PRO A 64 1.04 -30.22 -32.72
CA PRO A 64 0.95 -30.24 -34.18
C PRO A 64 -0.50 -30.38 -34.71
N LEU A 65 -1.33 -31.16 -34.02
CA LEU A 65 -2.75 -31.31 -34.34
C LEU A 65 -3.50 -29.99 -34.17
N VAL A 66 -3.30 -29.32 -33.05
CA VAL A 66 -3.89 -27.99 -32.74
C VAL A 66 -3.38 -26.92 -33.70
N ALA A 67 -2.10 -26.94 -34.07
CA ALA A 67 -1.54 -26.02 -35.07
C ALA A 67 -2.21 -26.22 -36.45
N ALA A 68 -2.45 -27.46 -36.88
CA ALA A 68 -3.17 -27.77 -38.11
C ALA A 68 -4.63 -27.30 -38.02
N ASN A 69 -5.29 -27.54 -36.90
CA ASN A 69 -6.66 -27.09 -36.62
C ASN A 69 -6.78 -25.57 -36.64
N ASN A 70 -5.84 -24.86 -36.02
CA ASN A 70 -5.81 -23.40 -36.05
C ASN A 70 -5.58 -22.86 -37.47
N LYS A 71 -4.76 -23.51 -38.28
CA LYS A 71 -4.58 -23.14 -39.70
C LYS A 71 -5.87 -23.26 -40.49
N GLU A 72 -6.64 -24.32 -40.26
CA GLU A 72 -7.97 -24.49 -40.84
C GLU A 72 -8.96 -23.44 -40.35
N ALA A 73 -8.95 -23.13 -39.03
CA ALA A 73 -9.78 -22.08 -38.45
C ALA A 73 -9.53 -20.73 -39.10
N ILE A 74 -8.25 -20.32 -39.23
CA ILE A 74 -7.83 -19.08 -39.88
C ILE A 74 -8.31 -19.06 -41.34
N SER A 75 -8.17 -20.15 -42.08
CA SER A 75 -8.64 -20.24 -43.47
C SER A 75 -10.16 -20.05 -43.56
N ASN A 76 -10.93 -20.74 -42.72
CA ASN A 76 -12.39 -20.63 -42.69
C ASN A 76 -12.82 -19.21 -42.30
N TYR A 77 -12.14 -18.59 -41.33
CA TYR A 77 -12.38 -17.21 -40.89
C TYR A 77 -12.14 -16.21 -42.03
N GLY A 78 -10.98 -16.32 -42.72
CA GLY A 78 -10.65 -15.46 -43.86
C GLY A 78 -11.58 -15.60 -45.07
N GLN A 79 -12.25 -16.74 -45.22
CA GLN A 79 -13.27 -17.01 -46.23
C GLN A 79 -14.69 -16.62 -45.81
N GLY A 80 -14.87 -16.00 -44.64
CA GLY A 80 -16.18 -15.62 -44.09
C GLY A 80 -17.03 -16.81 -43.61
N ARG A 81 -16.45 -17.99 -43.49
CA ARG A 81 -17.13 -19.23 -43.01
C ARG A 81 -17.13 -19.27 -41.47
N TYR A 82 -17.69 -18.26 -40.83
CA TYR A 82 -17.62 -18.05 -39.40
C TYR A 82 -18.17 -19.22 -38.56
N PRO A 83 -19.27 -19.93 -38.93
CA PRO A 83 -19.74 -21.07 -38.14
C PRO A 83 -18.71 -22.21 -38.08
N ARG A 84 -18.00 -22.48 -39.20
CA ARG A 84 -16.93 -23.48 -39.24
C ARG A 84 -15.70 -23.02 -38.45
N ALA A 85 -15.27 -21.80 -38.68
CA ALA A 85 -14.16 -21.18 -37.90
C ALA A 85 -14.43 -21.24 -36.39
N LEU A 86 -15.65 -20.89 -35.97
CA LEU A 86 -16.08 -20.97 -34.58
C LEU A 86 -15.91 -22.35 -33.97
N GLN A 87 -16.43 -23.38 -34.66
CA GLN A 87 -16.35 -24.76 -34.17
C GLN A 87 -14.87 -25.18 -34.04
N THR A 88 -14.07 -24.85 -35.03
CA THR A 88 -12.64 -25.18 -35.06
C THR A 88 -11.87 -24.47 -33.94
N TYR A 89 -12.13 -23.19 -33.69
CA TYR A 89 -11.52 -22.45 -32.58
C TYR A 89 -11.97 -22.97 -31.21
N LYS A 90 -13.25 -23.31 -31.04
CA LYS A 90 -13.73 -23.91 -29.79
C LYS A 90 -13.01 -25.22 -29.48
N THR A 91 -12.86 -26.08 -30.49
CA THR A 91 -12.15 -27.35 -30.33
C THR A 91 -10.68 -27.11 -29.97
N SER A 92 -10.00 -26.14 -30.58
CA SER A 92 -8.62 -25.76 -30.15
C SER A 92 -8.55 -25.33 -28.71
N TYR A 93 -9.51 -24.51 -28.25
CA TYR A 93 -9.56 -24.08 -26.84
C TYR A 93 -9.84 -25.29 -25.90
N GLU A 94 -10.76 -26.18 -26.26
CA GLU A 94 -11.06 -27.38 -25.46
C GLU A 94 -9.83 -28.28 -25.30
N LEU A 95 -9.01 -28.39 -26.36
CA LEU A 95 -7.83 -29.23 -26.36
C LEU A 95 -6.64 -28.67 -25.59
N THR A 96 -6.45 -27.37 -25.58
CA THR A 96 -5.19 -26.78 -25.07
C THR A 96 -5.37 -25.63 -24.08
N GLY A 97 -6.62 -25.20 -23.86
CA GLY A 97 -6.87 -23.97 -23.15
C GLY A 97 -6.37 -22.72 -23.89
N ASP A 98 -6.13 -22.81 -25.21
CA ASP A 98 -5.57 -21.70 -25.99
C ASP A 98 -6.51 -20.50 -26.00
N THR A 99 -6.09 -19.47 -25.29
CA THR A 99 -6.85 -18.22 -25.13
C THR A 99 -6.98 -17.43 -26.44
N ILE A 100 -6.07 -17.64 -27.39
CA ILE A 100 -6.17 -17.08 -28.75
C ILE A 100 -7.39 -17.65 -29.43
N ALA A 101 -7.51 -18.98 -29.43
CA ALA A 101 -8.64 -19.67 -30.02
C ALA A 101 -9.96 -19.26 -29.36
N LEU A 102 -9.97 -19.07 -28.02
CA LEU A 102 -11.15 -18.60 -27.33
C LEU A 102 -11.52 -17.15 -27.74
N GLY A 103 -10.55 -16.26 -27.90
CA GLY A 103 -10.76 -14.88 -28.37
C GLY A 103 -11.36 -14.86 -29.79
N MET A 104 -10.79 -15.64 -30.71
CA MET A 104 -11.28 -15.78 -32.08
C MET A 104 -12.68 -16.43 -32.15
N ALA A 105 -13.00 -17.38 -31.26
CA ALA A 105 -14.34 -17.91 -31.14
C ALA A 105 -15.36 -16.82 -30.70
N GLY A 106 -15.00 -15.99 -29.73
CA GLY A 106 -15.81 -14.84 -29.33
C GLY A 106 -16.06 -13.86 -30.47
N HIS A 107 -15.02 -13.56 -31.24
CA HIS A 107 -15.12 -12.69 -32.40
C HIS A 107 -16.00 -13.30 -33.52
N CYS A 108 -15.90 -14.61 -33.77
CA CYS A 108 -16.81 -15.31 -34.69
C CYS A 108 -18.26 -15.16 -34.25
N TYR A 109 -18.55 -15.27 -32.97
CA TYR A 109 -19.92 -15.06 -32.44
C TYR A 109 -20.45 -13.65 -32.75
N PHE A 110 -19.65 -12.60 -32.59
CA PHE A 110 -20.06 -11.25 -32.97
C PHE A 110 -20.35 -11.14 -34.47
N LEU A 111 -19.47 -11.67 -35.31
CA LEU A 111 -19.67 -11.63 -36.76
C LEU A 111 -20.93 -12.39 -37.21
N MET A 112 -21.36 -13.38 -36.41
CA MET A 112 -22.62 -14.10 -36.62
C MET A 112 -23.82 -13.45 -35.92
N LYS A 113 -23.64 -12.29 -35.28
CA LYS A 113 -24.65 -11.59 -34.47
C LYS A 113 -25.21 -12.41 -33.29
N GLN A 114 -24.44 -13.34 -32.79
CA GLN A 114 -24.74 -14.12 -31.58
C GLN A 114 -24.14 -13.41 -30.34
N ASN A 115 -24.64 -12.21 -30.07
CA ASN A 115 -24.02 -11.28 -29.14
C ASN A 115 -23.92 -11.80 -27.70
N LEU A 116 -24.90 -12.58 -27.22
CA LEU A 116 -24.85 -13.16 -25.87
C LEU A 116 -23.70 -14.14 -25.69
N ASP A 117 -23.50 -15.02 -26.67
CA ASP A 117 -22.40 -15.99 -26.64
C ASP A 117 -21.05 -15.33 -26.87
N ALA A 118 -21.00 -14.31 -27.73
CA ALA A 118 -19.82 -13.48 -27.93
C ALA A 118 -19.37 -12.84 -26.61
N VAL A 119 -20.27 -12.11 -25.94
CA VAL A 119 -20.00 -11.44 -24.66
C VAL A 119 -19.57 -12.44 -23.59
N LYS A 120 -20.28 -13.58 -23.46
CA LYS A 120 -19.91 -14.63 -22.50
C LYS A 120 -18.50 -15.18 -22.73
N THR A 121 -18.15 -15.37 -24.01
CA THR A 121 -16.83 -15.91 -24.40
C THR A 121 -15.73 -14.89 -24.21
N LEU A 122 -15.91 -13.65 -24.67
CA LEU A 122 -14.91 -12.60 -24.59
C LEU A 122 -14.68 -12.09 -23.15
N ARG A 123 -15.71 -12.15 -22.30
CA ARG A 123 -15.53 -11.90 -20.86
C ARG A 123 -14.53 -12.86 -20.22
N LYS A 124 -14.57 -14.14 -20.59
CA LYS A 124 -13.58 -15.13 -20.13
C LYS A 124 -12.17 -14.71 -20.57
N VAL A 125 -12.02 -14.29 -21.84
CA VAL A 125 -10.72 -13.82 -22.36
C VAL A 125 -10.24 -12.58 -21.61
N ALA A 126 -11.11 -11.60 -21.41
CA ALA A 126 -10.79 -10.34 -20.73
C ALA A 126 -10.39 -10.52 -19.25
N THR A 127 -10.95 -11.53 -18.57
CA THR A 127 -10.67 -11.80 -17.15
C THR A 127 -9.52 -12.77 -16.91
N MET A 128 -8.90 -13.32 -17.94
CA MET A 128 -7.74 -14.20 -17.82
C MET A 128 -6.49 -13.40 -17.47
N ASN A 129 -5.74 -13.89 -16.47
CA ASN A 129 -4.48 -13.24 -16.06
C ASN A 129 -3.35 -13.66 -17.03
N TYR A 130 -2.84 -12.70 -17.78
CA TYR A 130 -1.75 -12.90 -18.73
C TYR A 130 -0.44 -12.43 -18.09
N GLY A 131 0.33 -13.36 -17.51
CA GLY A 131 1.63 -13.08 -16.91
C GLY A 131 2.60 -12.35 -17.85
N ALA A 132 3.61 -11.71 -17.28
CA ALA A 132 4.55 -10.79 -17.93
C ALA A 132 5.56 -11.43 -18.93
N ASN A 133 5.46 -12.73 -19.25
CA ASN A 133 6.44 -13.44 -20.07
C ASN A 133 6.39 -13.08 -21.56
N ALA A 134 7.57 -13.01 -22.19
CA ALA A 134 7.78 -12.64 -23.60
C ALA A 134 7.02 -13.53 -24.61
N GLU A 135 6.75 -14.80 -24.28
CA GLU A 135 5.92 -15.72 -25.08
C GLU A 135 4.47 -15.23 -25.25
N ASN A 136 4.02 -14.31 -24.42
CA ASN A 136 2.65 -13.78 -24.45
C ASN A 136 2.44 -12.62 -25.41
N LYS A 137 3.44 -12.23 -26.21
CA LYS A 137 3.34 -11.06 -27.12
C LYS A 137 2.22 -11.23 -28.16
N HIS A 138 2.01 -12.42 -28.69
CA HIS A 138 0.91 -12.73 -29.61
C HIS A 138 -0.43 -12.86 -28.88
N LYS A 139 -0.45 -13.45 -27.68
CA LYS A 139 -1.66 -13.55 -26.85
C LYS A 139 -2.23 -12.18 -26.49
N LYS A 140 -1.40 -11.17 -26.26
CA LYS A 140 -1.82 -9.80 -25.98
C LYS A 140 -2.70 -9.17 -27.07
N THR A 141 -2.51 -9.53 -28.34
CA THR A 141 -3.33 -8.99 -29.45
C THR A 141 -4.79 -9.42 -29.32
N TYR A 142 -5.07 -10.66 -29.03
CA TYR A 142 -6.43 -11.20 -28.93
C TYR A 142 -7.16 -10.74 -27.67
N VAL A 143 -6.41 -10.54 -26.58
CA VAL A 143 -6.96 -9.92 -25.37
C VAL A 143 -7.34 -8.47 -25.64
N ARG A 144 -6.51 -7.74 -26.38
CA ARG A 144 -6.81 -6.39 -26.83
C ARG A 144 -8.11 -6.37 -27.66
N GLU A 145 -8.23 -7.24 -28.64
CA GLU A 145 -9.42 -7.34 -29.49
C GLU A 145 -10.66 -7.70 -28.69
N ALA A 146 -10.55 -8.57 -27.67
CA ALA A 146 -11.66 -8.91 -26.79
C ALA A 146 -12.16 -7.67 -26.00
N PHE A 147 -11.26 -6.82 -25.52
CA PHE A 147 -11.66 -5.57 -24.87
C PHE A 147 -12.27 -4.58 -25.87
N GLU A 148 -11.71 -4.49 -27.08
CA GLU A 148 -12.27 -3.65 -28.15
C GLU A 148 -13.69 -4.09 -28.50
N ASP A 149 -13.91 -5.37 -28.76
CA ASP A 149 -15.21 -5.93 -29.14
C ASP A 149 -16.26 -5.76 -28.03
N LEU A 150 -15.87 -6.02 -26.77
CA LEU A 150 -16.77 -5.84 -25.63
C LEU A 150 -17.14 -4.37 -25.45
N THR A 151 -16.18 -3.47 -25.57
CA THR A 151 -16.42 -2.02 -25.45
C THR A 151 -17.35 -1.54 -26.56
N ASP A 152 -17.07 -1.93 -27.82
CA ASP A 152 -17.88 -1.56 -28.97
C ASP A 152 -19.32 -2.06 -28.85
N TYR A 153 -19.49 -3.34 -28.50
CA TYR A 153 -20.82 -3.93 -28.31
C TYR A 153 -21.63 -3.19 -27.25
N TYR A 154 -21.03 -2.95 -26.05
CA TYR A 154 -21.77 -2.28 -24.98
C TYR A 154 -22.05 -0.82 -25.29
N LEU A 155 -21.12 -0.12 -25.97
CA LEU A 155 -21.28 1.27 -26.32
C LEU A 155 -22.29 1.48 -27.45
N ASN A 156 -22.14 0.73 -28.55
CA ASN A 156 -22.79 1.00 -29.80
C ASN A 156 -24.06 0.16 -30.05
N GLU A 157 -24.09 -1.08 -29.59
CA GLU A 157 -25.24 -1.98 -29.81
C GLU A 157 -26.14 -2.06 -28.59
N ALA A 158 -25.59 -2.45 -27.43
CA ALA A 158 -26.39 -2.63 -26.21
C ALA A 158 -26.78 -1.30 -25.54
N LYS A 159 -26.11 -0.19 -25.88
CA LYS A 159 -26.31 1.15 -25.29
C LYS A 159 -26.13 1.17 -23.75
N MET A 160 -25.25 0.32 -23.23
CA MET A 160 -24.92 0.19 -21.81
C MET A 160 -23.56 0.84 -21.53
N LYS A 161 -23.58 2.17 -21.41
CA LYS A 161 -22.39 3.00 -21.25
C LYS A 161 -21.48 2.57 -20.10
N ASP A 162 -22.04 2.25 -18.92
CA ASP A 162 -21.26 1.86 -17.75
C ASP A 162 -20.50 0.55 -17.98
N SER A 163 -21.12 -0.42 -18.66
CA SER A 163 -20.45 -1.66 -19.04
C SER A 163 -19.39 -1.42 -20.10
N ALA A 164 -19.66 -0.52 -21.07
CA ALA A 164 -18.66 -0.13 -22.07
C ALA A 164 -17.43 0.51 -21.41
N MET A 165 -17.65 1.46 -20.49
CA MET A 165 -16.58 2.14 -19.76
C MET A 165 -15.78 1.15 -18.92
N TYR A 166 -16.43 0.22 -18.22
CA TYR A 166 -15.76 -0.82 -17.44
C TYR A 166 -14.77 -1.64 -18.29
N TYR A 167 -15.21 -2.16 -19.45
CA TYR A 167 -14.32 -2.97 -20.31
C TYR A 167 -13.26 -2.11 -21.01
N CYS A 168 -13.58 -0.88 -21.35
CA CYS A 168 -12.64 0.08 -21.93
C CYS A 168 -11.48 0.35 -20.94
N GLU A 169 -11.79 0.66 -19.70
CA GLU A 169 -10.81 0.94 -18.66
C GLU A 169 -9.95 -0.28 -18.30
N MET A 170 -10.59 -1.46 -18.19
CA MET A 170 -9.84 -2.70 -18.05
C MET A 170 -8.88 -2.90 -19.23
N GLY A 171 -9.33 -2.66 -20.45
CA GLY A 171 -8.50 -2.76 -21.65
C GLY A 171 -7.35 -1.74 -21.63
N LEU A 172 -7.60 -0.51 -21.22
CA LEU A 172 -6.58 0.54 -21.11
C LEU A 172 -5.58 0.29 -19.98
N SER A 173 -5.98 -0.39 -18.91
CA SER A 173 -5.04 -0.79 -17.85
C SER A 173 -3.96 -1.75 -18.36
N VAL A 174 -4.31 -2.59 -19.35
CA VAL A 174 -3.40 -3.56 -20.00
C VAL A 174 -2.74 -2.99 -21.25
N PHE A 175 -3.47 -2.16 -22.02
CA PHE A 175 -3.06 -1.58 -23.30
C PHE A 175 -3.21 -0.06 -23.30
N PRO A 176 -2.43 0.69 -22.53
CA PRO A 176 -2.64 2.13 -22.26
C PRO A 176 -2.50 3.01 -23.51
N LEU A 177 -1.91 2.49 -24.59
CA LEU A 177 -1.74 3.22 -25.86
C LEU A 177 -2.68 2.72 -26.98
N ASN A 178 -3.72 1.96 -26.64
CA ASN A 178 -4.67 1.47 -27.65
C ASN A 178 -5.55 2.62 -28.17
N VAL A 179 -5.38 2.95 -29.44
CA VAL A 179 -6.04 4.12 -30.05
C VAL A 179 -7.57 3.99 -30.07
N LYS A 180 -8.12 2.78 -30.33
CA LYS A 180 -9.58 2.57 -30.33
C LYS A 180 -10.17 2.74 -28.94
N LEU A 181 -9.60 2.06 -27.92
CA LEU A 181 -10.07 2.19 -26.55
C LEU A 181 -9.94 3.64 -26.06
N LEU A 182 -8.83 4.31 -26.33
CA LEU A 182 -8.69 5.74 -26.01
C LEU A 182 -9.74 6.61 -26.70
N SER A 183 -10.10 6.30 -27.96
CA SER A 183 -11.16 7.03 -28.66
C SER A 183 -12.53 6.85 -28.01
N TRP A 184 -12.89 5.63 -27.63
CA TRP A 184 -14.16 5.34 -26.96
C TRP A 184 -14.17 5.90 -25.52
N GLU A 185 -13.07 5.78 -24.79
CA GLU A 185 -12.94 6.40 -23.46
C GLU A 185 -13.16 7.91 -23.54
N ARG A 186 -12.55 8.58 -24.50
CA ARG A 186 -12.76 10.01 -24.75
C ARG A 186 -14.24 10.32 -25.03
N GLN A 187 -14.89 9.53 -25.87
CA GLN A 187 -16.31 9.70 -26.20
C GLN A 187 -17.19 9.59 -24.94
N MET A 188 -16.98 8.55 -24.13
CA MET A 188 -17.74 8.32 -22.91
C MET A 188 -17.49 9.41 -21.87
N LEU A 189 -16.25 9.81 -21.66
CA LEU A 189 -15.88 10.89 -20.76
C LEU A 189 -16.50 12.22 -21.17
N ASN A 190 -16.53 12.54 -22.47
CA ASN A 190 -17.19 13.77 -22.96
C ASN A 190 -18.68 13.76 -22.71
N ILE A 191 -19.36 12.60 -22.81
CA ILE A 191 -20.76 12.46 -22.48
C ILE A 191 -20.98 12.72 -20.98
N GLU A 192 -20.13 12.16 -20.11
CA GLU A 192 -20.22 12.36 -18.66
C GLU A 192 -19.98 13.82 -18.26
N LEU A 193 -18.96 14.43 -18.84
CA LEU A 193 -18.67 15.85 -18.62
C LEU A 193 -19.84 16.73 -19.05
N ALA A 194 -20.45 16.45 -20.21
CA ALA A 194 -21.62 17.20 -20.68
C ALA A 194 -22.83 17.00 -19.76
N SER A 195 -23.08 15.78 -19.26
CA SER A 195 -24.21 15.46 -18.39
C SER A 195 -24.09 16.04 -16.97
N THR A 196 -22.86 16.23 -16.48
CA THR A 196 -22.58 16.71 -15.13
C THR A 196 -22.32 18.21 -15.06
N ARG A 197 -22.30 18.90 -16.18
CA ARG A 197 -22.21 20.36 -16.27
C ARG A 197 -23.52 21.00 -15.83
N THR A 198 -23.49 21.85 -14.80
CA THR A 198 -24.67 22.53 -14.26
C THR A 198 -24.79 23.96 -14.77
N ASN A 199 -26.00 24.58 -14.67
CA ASN A 199 -26.22 25.97 -15.06
C ASN A 199 -25.49 26.99 -14.19
N THR A 200 -25.11 26.59 -12.95
CA THR A 200 -24.39 27.45 -11.98
C THR A 200 -22.88 27.18 -11.95
N GLY A 201 -22.39 26.36 -12.88
CA GLY A 201 -21.00 25.99 -12.93
C GLY A 201 -20.80 24.47 -12.94
N TYR A 202 -19.77 24.00 -12.30
CA TYR A 202 -19.33 22.61 -12.37
C TYR A 202 -19.56 21.89 -11.04
N SER A 203 -20.19 20.71 -11.09
CA SER A 203 -20.40 19.87 -9.91
C SER A 203 -19.12 19.16 -9.47
N ALA A 204 -19.11 18.62 -8.23
CA ALA A 204 -18.02 17.75 -7.77
C ALA A 204 -17.84 16.52 -8.69
N MET A 205 -18.94 16.00 -9.22
CA MET A 205 -18.94 14.87 -10.16
C MET A 205 -18.29 15.26 -11.50
N TYR A 206 -18.52 16.48 -11.99
CA TYR A 206 -17.82 17.01 -13.16
C TYR A 206 -16.29 17.00 -12.97
N ASN A 207 -15.83 17.42 -11.78
CA ASN A 207 -14.40 17.38 -11.47
C ASN A 207 -13.85 15.96 -11.43
N GLN A 208 -14.59 14.99 -10.91
CA GLN A 208 -14.15 13.58 -10.90
C GLN A 208 -13.98 13.04 -12.33
N TRP A 209 -14.94 13.29 -13.21
CA TRP A 209 -14.84 12.90 -14.62
C TRP A 209 -13.68 13.59 -15.33
N LEU A 210 -13.47 14.87 -15.05
CA LEU A 210 -12.38 15.64 -15.62
C LEU A 210 -11.01 15.13 -15.15
N GLN A 211 -10.88 14.76 -13.88
CA GLN A 211 -9.66 14.15 -13.36
C GLN A 211 -9.37 12.79 -14.03
N LYS A 212 -10.41 11.99 -14.22
CA LYS A 212 -10.33 10.72 -14.94
C LYS A 212 -9.89 10.93 -16.39
N ALA A 213 -10.46 11.93 -17.06
CA ALA A 213 -10.04 12.28 -18.42
C ALA A 213 -8.56 12.64 -18.51
N LEU A 214 -8.03 13.37 -17.53
CA LEU A 214 -6.62 13.77 -17.47
C LEU A 214 -5.66 12.62 -17.11
N ILE A 215 -6.15 11.51 -16.55
CA ILE A 215 -5.35 10.29 -16.39
C ILE A 215 -5.04 9.68 -17.77
N TYR A 216 -6.06 9.56 -18.62
CA TYR A 216 -5.91 8.98 -19.97
C TYR A 216 -5.35 9.96 -21.00
N PHE A 217 -5.64 11.26 -20.84
CA PHE A 217 -5.28 12.32 -21.80
C PHE A 217 -4.55 13.48 -21.10
N PRO A 218 -3.38 13.25 -20.48
CA PRO A 218 -2.72 14.23 -19.61
C PRO A 218 -2.23 15.49 -20.35
N SER A 219 -2.07 15.44 -21.67
CA SER A 219 -1.62 16.57 -22.50
C SER A 219 -2.73 17.13 -23.38
N ASP A 220 -3.97 16.69 -23.19
CA ASP A 220 -5.08 17.17 -24.02
C ASP A 220 -5.49 18.56 -23.61
N THR A 221 -5.36 19.50 -24.56
CA THR A 221 -5.63 20.92 -24.32
C THR A 221 -7.09 21.20 -23.97
N PHE A 222 -8.03 20.40 -24.47
CA PHE A 222 -9.45 20.54 -24.12
C PHE A 222 -9.68 20.23 -22.63
N TYR A 223 -9.21 19.09 -22.15
CA TYR A 223 -9.41 18.72 -20.74
C TYR A 223 -8.62 19.62 -19.79
N LEU A 224 -7.43 20.06 -20.17
CA LEU A 224 -6.67 21.05 -19.39
C LEU A 224 -7.40 22.39 -19.31
N HIS A 225 -8.01 22.85 -20.42
CA HIS A 225 -8.81 24.07 -20.43
C HIS A 225 -10.07 23.94 -19.58
N GLU A 226 -10.80 22.81 -19.69
CA GLU A 226 -11.98 22.55 -18.87
C GLU A 226 -11.63 22.43 -17.37
N GLN A 227 -10.47 21.89 -17.04
CA GLN A 227 -9.98 21.87 -15.66
C GLN A 227 -9.75 23.27 -15.13
N ASN A 228 -9.12 24.13 -15.92
CA ASN A 228 -8.92 25.52 -15.54
C ASN A 228 -10.26 26.25 -15.36
N ASN A 229 -11.21 26.06 -16.27
CA ASN A 229 -12.54 26.65 -16.18
C ASN A 229 -13.31 26.15 -14.95
N PHE A 230 -13.18 24.85 -14.63
CA PHE A 230 -13.78 24.29 -13.41
C PHE A 230 -13.28 25.03 -12.17
N TYR A 231 -11.98 25.14 -11.98
CA TYR A 231 -11.40 25.79 -10.81
C TYR A 231 -11.74 27.28 -10.74
N LEU A 232 -11.66 27.99 -11.87
CA LEU A 232 -12.01 29.40 -11.95
C LEU A 232 -13.45 29.67 -11.54
N ASN A 233 -14.39 28.92 -12.11
CA ASN A 233 -15.80 29.09 -11.82
C ASN A 233 -16.13 28.68 -10.38
N ARG A 234 -15.52 27.59 -9.87
CA ARG A 234 -15.73 27.14 -8.50
C ARG A 234 -15.20 28.16 -7.49
N ILE A 235 -14.01 28.70 -7.72
CA ILE A 235 -13.43 29.76 -6.85
C ILE A 235 -14.29 31.01 -6.91
N GLY A 236 -14.71 31.43 -8.13
CA GLY A 236 -15.59 32.59 -8.30
C GLY A 236 -16.92 32.45 -7.57
N TYR A 237 -17.57 31.29 -7.65
CA TYR A 237 -18.79 30.99 -6.92
C TYR A 237 -18.58 31.02 -5.41
N LEU A 238 -17.56 30.33 -4.89
CA LEU A 238 -17.28 30.25 -3.46
C LEU A 238 -16.93 31.61 -2.85
N THR A 239 -16.22 32.47 -3.60
CA THR A 239 -15.92 33.84 -3.15
C THR A 239 -17.16 34.72 -3.11
N GLN A 240 -18.12 34.54 -4.03
CA GLN A 240 -19.42 35.22 -4.01
C GLN A 240 -20.27 34.82 -2.82
N GLU A 241 -20.25 33.54 -2.46
CA GLU A 241 -20.93 33.00 -1.27
C GLU A 241 -20.18 33.29 0.04
N ASN A 242 -19.06 33.98 0.02
CA ASN A 242 -18.18 34.23 1.17
C ASN A 242 -17.60 32.95 1.81
N ASP A 243 -17.62 31.82 1.09
CA ASP A 243 -16.97 30.57 1.54
C ASP A 243 -15.47 30.57 1.18
N TRP A 244 -14.74 31.46 1.81
CA TRP A 244 -13.31 31.64 1.55
C TRP A 244 -12.47 30.42 1.92
N ALA A 245 -12.90 29.64 2.92
CA ALA A 245 -12.17 28.45 3.35
C ALA A 245 -12.16 27.40 2.24
N GLU A 246 -13.32 27.12 1.64
CA GLU A 246 -13.43 26.18 0.54
C GLU A 246 -12.84 26.72 -0.75
N ALA A 247 -12.94 28.05 -1.00
CA ALA A 247 -12.28 28.70 -2.14
C ALA A 247 -10.76 28.53 -2.07
N GLU A 248 -10.19 28.62 -0.88
CA GLU A 248 -8.77 28.38 -0.63
C GLU A 248 -8.36 26.93 -0.92
N LEU A 249 -9.08 25.97 -0.38
CA LEU A 249 -8.81 24.54 -0.61
C LEU A 249 -8.89 24.23 -2.11
N THR A 250 -9.88 24.78 -2.80
CA THR A 250 -10.05 24.65 -4.25
C THR A 250 -8.86 25.26 -5.00
N TYR A 251 -8.37 26.39 -4.55
CA TYR A 251 -7.21 27.07 -5.14
C TYR A 251 -5.91 26.28 -4.89
N GLN A 252 -5.74 25.70 -3.68
CA GLN A 252 -4.61 24.83 -3.36
C GLN A 252 -4.57 23.58 -4.23
N ASP A 253 -5.71 22.91 -4.38
CA ASP A 253 -5.81 21.71 -5.22
C ASP A 253 -5.48 22.04 -6.69
N PHE A 254 -6.00 23.14 -7.20
CA PHE A 254 -5.66 23.61 -8.55
C PHE A 254 -4.16 23.78 -8.76
N PHE A 255 -3.49 24.44 -7.85
CA PHE A 255 -2.06 24.69 -7.98
C PHE A 255 -1.20 23.45 -7.75
N GLN A 256 -1.58 22.56 -6.84
CA GLN A 256 -0.87 21.30 -6.67
C GLN A 256 -0.89 20.49 -7.97
N ARG A 257 -2.03 20.40 -8.62
CA ARG A 257 -2.20 19.71 -9.90
C ARG A 257 -1.41 20.36 -11.01
N LYS A 258 -1.37 21.69 -11.04
CA LYS A 258 -0.56 22.43 -11.99
C LYS A 258 0.94 22.18 -11.79
N ALA A 259 1.40 22.13 -10.54
CA ALA A 259 2.78 21.79 -10.22
C ALA A 259 3.13 20.36 -10.64
N ASP A 260 2.22 19.40 -10.46
CA ASP A 260 2.37 18.03 -10.90
C ASP A 260 2.43 17.90 -12.43
N LEU A 261 1.62 18.67 -13.15
CA LEU A 261 1.63 18.72 -14.62
C LEU A 261 2.91 19.37 -15.17
N LEU A 262 3.39 20.47 -14.57
CA LEU A 262 4.64 21.13 -14.96
C LEU A 262 5.87 20.27 -14.64
N GLY A 263 5.85 19.51 -13.56
CA GLY A 263 6.89 18.52 -13.22
C GLY A 263 7.00 17.39 -14.26
N ARG A 264 5.94 17.13 -15.02
CA ARG A 264 5.90 16.16 -16.13
C ARG A 264 6.37 16.73 -17.49
N LYS A 265 7.10 17.85 -17.53
CA LYS A 265 7.73 18.45 -18.72
C LYS A 265 6.78 18.94 -19.83
N SER A 266 5.64 19.47 -19.49
CA SER A 266 4.83 20.19 -20.49
C SER A 266 5.34 21.61 -20.68
N LYS A 267 6.07 21.88 -21.76
CA LYS A 267 6.56 23.23 -22.13
C LYS A 267 5.45 24.22 -22.53
N ASN A 268 4.20 23.78 -22.65
CA ASN A 268 3.11 24.56 -23.28
C ASN A 268 1.92 24.83 -22.33
N ALA A 269 2.02 24.64 -21.04
CA ALA A 269 0.96 25.02 -20.12
C ALA A 269 0.98 26.55 -19.93
N THR A 270 0.17 27.26 -20.66
CA THR A 270 -0.13 28.68 -20.42
C THR A 270 -0.84 28.81 -19.08
N ASP A 271 -0.40 29.72 -18.22
CA ASP A 271 -1.05 30.03 -16.96
C ASP A 271 -2.45 30.60 -17.22
N PRO A 272 -3.54 29.95 -16.78
CA PRO A 272 -4.89 30.44 -17.02
C PRO A 272 -5.24 31.66 -16.17
N PHE A 273 -4.50 31.88 -15.07
CA PHE A 273 -4.64 33.07 -14.24
C PHE A 273 -3.61 34.11 -14.67
N SER A 274 -4.04 35.29 -15.04
CA SER A 274 -3.11 36.38 -15.12
C SER A 274 -2.51 36.67 -13.75
N LEU A 275 -1.25 37.11 -13.72
CA LEU A 275 -0.60 37.55 -12.47
C LEU A 275 -1.44 38.57 -11.70
N ASN A 276 -2.22 39.39 -12.42
CA ASN A 276 -3.12 40.39 -11.84
C ASN A 276 -4.32 39.76 -11.12
N ASP A 277 -4.97 38.74 -11.74
CA ASP A 277 -6.15 38.09 -11.14
C ASP A 277 -5.76 37.30 -9.90
N THR A 278 -4.63 36.63 -9.95
CA THR A 278 -4.09 35.93 -8.80
C THR A 278 -3.69 36.89 -7.67
N SER A 279 -3.05 37.99 -7.99
CA SER A 279 -2.69 39.03 -7.01
C SER A 279 -3.92 39.67 -6.37
N LYS A 280 -4.97 39.94 -7.16
CA LYS A 280 -6.24 40.48 -6.68
C LYS A 280 -6.95 39.51 -5.75
N PHE A 281 -7.06 38.23 -6.12
CA PHE A 281 -7.66 37.19 -5.29
C PHE A 281 -6.92 37.03 -3.96
N ILE A 282 -5.57 37.04 -3.97
CA ILE A 282 -4.74 36.96 -2.78
C ILE A 282 -5.02 38.16 -1.86
N THR A 283 -5.06 39.36 -2.43
CA THR A 283 -5.28 40.58 -1.64
C THR A 283 -6.66 40.56 -0.97
N GLN A 284 -7.70 40.20 -1.71
CA GLN A 284 -9.08 40.12 -1.20
C GLN A 284 -9.24 39.02 -0.15
N SER A 285 -8.67 37.82 -0.38
CA SER A 285 -8.67 36.75 0.59
C SER A 285 -7.96 37.14 1.88
N LEU A 286 -6.80 37.79 1.75
CA LEU A 286 -6.02 38.26 2.89
C LEU A 286 -6.80 39.28 3.71
N GLU A 287 -7.42 40.27 3.07
CA GLU A 287 -8.28 41.28 3.71
C GLU A 287 -9.45 40.63 4.45
N TYR A 288 -10.14 39.69 3.79
CA TYR A 288 -11.26 38.96 4.41
C TYR A 288 -10.82 38.20 5.68
N TYR A 289 -9.74 37.39 5.58
CA TYR A 289 -9.28 36.59 6.72
C TYR A 289 -8.71 37.45 7.87
N LEU A 290 -8.03 38.52 7.55
CA LEU A 290 -7.54 39.45 8.56
C LEU A 290 -8.68 40.17 9.29
N SER A 291 -9.75 40.51 8.56
CA SER A 291 -10.94 41.20 9.08
C SER A 291 -11.83 40.28 9.91
N ASN A 292 -11.94 39.01 9.57
CA ASN A 292 -12.88 38.08 10.17
C ASN A 292 -12.27 37.08 11.16
N ASN A 293 -10.99 37.27 11.54
CA ASN A 293 -10.29 36.38 12.47
C ASN A 293 -10.33 34.89 12.07
N ALA A 294 -10.39 34.61 10.77
CA ALA A 294 -10.52 33.26 10.24
C ALA A 294 -9.19 32.49 10.35
N PRO A 295 -9.22 31.18 10.61
CA PRO A 295 -8.01 30.38 10.78
C PRO A 295 -7.19 30.31 9.50
N GLY A 296 -5.98 30.61 9.63
CA GLY A 296 -4.95 30.91 8.69
C GLY A 296 -4.38 29.90 7.73
N GLY A 297 -5.13 28.98 7.23
CA GLY A 297 -4.69 28.15 6.11
C GLY A 297 -4.32 29.02 4.89
N THR A 298 -5.17 29.95 4.53
CA THR A 298 -5.07 30.83 3.37
C THR A 298 -3.88 31.76 3.44
N VAL A 299 -3.69 32.42 4.58
CA VAL A 299 -2.55 33.34 4.72
C VAL A 299 -1.24 32.57 4.62
N PHE A 300 -1.18 31.37 5.21
CA PHE A 300 -0.03 30.49 5.07
C PHE A 300 0.19 30.03 3.62
N PHE A 301 -0.87 29.64 2.93
CA PHE A 301 -0.82 29.23 1.52
C PHE A 301 -0.28 30.35 0.64
N PHE A 302 -0.83 31.56 0.75
CA PHE A 302 -0.42 32.70 -0.05
C PHE A 302 1.00 33.18 0.26
N TYR A 303 1.43 33.12 1.51
CA TYR A 303 2.77 33.53 1.90
C TYR A 303 3.83 32.45 1.63
N LYS A 304 3.51 31.17 1.74
CA LYS A 304 4.47 30.10 1.54
C LYS A 304 4.51 29.60 0.10
N TRP A 305 3.37 29.33 -0.45
CA TRP A 305 3.27 28.59 -1.70
C TRP A 305 3.33 29.50 -2.94
N TYR A 306 2.56 30.56 -2.96
CA TYR A 306 2.49 31.48 -4.09
C TYR A 306 3.85 32.08 -4.49
N PRO A 307 4.68 32.61 -3.55
CA PRO A 307 5.98 33.15 -3.91
C PRO A 307 6.99 32.13 -4.44
N THR A 308 6.83 30.83 -4.07
CA THR A 308 7.70 29.76 -4.59
C THR A 308 7.35 29.38 -6.01
N GLN A 309 6.09 29.50 -6.41
CA GLN A 309 5.63 29.14 -7.75
C GLN A 309 5.82 30.28 -8.76
N PHE A 310 5.65 31.52 -8.36
CA PHE A 310 5.58 32.65 -9.30
C PHE A 310 6.78 33.61 -9.25
N LYS A 311 7.86 33.32 -8.57
CA LYS A 311 9.11 34.12 -8.45
C LYS A 311 8.94 35.65 -8.25
N THR A 312 7.75 36.19 -8.43
CA THR A 312 7.35 37.56 -8.27
C THR A 312 6.52 37.69 -7.00
N GLY A 313 7.17 37.63 -5.86
CA GLY A 313 6.45 37.67 -4.59
C GLY A 313 5.58 38.93 -4.48
N ALA A 314 4.27 38.75 -4.47
CA ALA A 314 3.33 39.83 -4.14
C ALA A 314 3.57 40.38 -2.72
N ILE A 315 4.34 39.65 -1.92
CA ILE A 315 4.68 39.98 -0.53
C ILE A 315 6.18 39.97 -0.41
N ASP A 316 6.74 41.12 -0.44
CA ASP A 316 8.16 41.32 -0.22
C ASP A 316 8.50 41.29 1.29
N GLU A 317 9.79 41.23 1.58
CA GLU A 317 10.33 41.20 2.92
C GLU A 317 9.81 42.34 3.78
N LYS A 318 9.67 43.55 3.23
CA LYS A 318 9.21 44.76 3.93
C LYS A 318 7.72 44.68 4.30
N ARG A 319 6.87 44.16 3.43
CA ARG A 319 5.46 43.93 3.75
C ARG A 319 5.28 42.87 4.83
N MET A 320 6.08 41.82 4.80
CA MET A 320 6.10 40.83 5.89
C MET A 320 6.51 41.49 7.22
N GLU A 321 7.56 42.27 7.21
CA GLU A 321 7.98 43.04 8.40
C GLU A 321 6.89 43.98 8.90
N ALA A 322 6.23 44.70 8.01
CA ALA A 322 5.15 45.62 8.38
C ALA A 322 3.96 44.89 9.01
N LEU A 323 3.54 43.77 8.41
CA LEU A 323 2.47 42.93 8.94
C LEU A 323 2.80 42.37 10.35
N LEU A 324 4.02 41.94 10.54
CA LEU A 324 4.47 41.35 11.80
C LEU A 324 4.77 42.40 12.89
N ASN A 325 5.14 43.61 12.51
CA ASN A 325 5.29 44.74 13.45
C ASN A 325 3.94 45.25 13.97
N ASN A 326 2.91 45.24 13.13
CA ASN A 326 1.56 45.67 13.43
C ASN A 326 0.52 44.59 13.03
N PRO A 327 0.51 43.42 13.70
CA PRO A 327 -0.46 42.41 13.35
C PRO A 327 -1.88 42.93 13.67
N PRO A 328 -2.87 42.65 12.80
CA PRO A 328 -4.25 42.98 13.14
C PRO A 328 -4.64 42.36 14.47
N LYS A 329 -5.37 43.13 15.30
CA LYS A 329 -5.77 42.69 16.66
C LYS A 329 -6.54 41.39 16.70
N THR A 330 -7.13 41.04 15.58
CA THR A 330 -7.95 39.83 15.37
C THR A 330 -7.14 38.62 14.94
N ILE A 331 -5.87 38.75 14.58
CA ILE A 331 -5.09 37.63 14.05
C ILE A 331 -4.71 36.64 15.16
N SER A 332 -4.96 35.38 14.97
CA SER A 332 -4.60 34.36 15.98
C SER A 332 -3.10 34.14 16.06
N HIS A 333 -2.61 33.83 17.26
CA HIS A 333 -1.19 33.52 17.50
C HIS A 333 -0.68 32.38 16.64
N ARG A 334 -1.57 31.42 16.34
CA ARG A 334 -1.29 30.31 15.43
C ARG A 334 -0.95 30.79 14.02
N LEU A 335 -1.75 31.72 13.49
CA LEU A 335 -1.54 32.29 12.18
C LEU A 335 -0.27 33.11 12.10
N ILE A 336 -0.03 33.94 13.07
CA ILE A 336 1.22 34.70 13.18
C ILE A 336 2.43 33.74 13.26
N GLY A 337 2.32 32.64 14.02
CA GLY A 337 3.36 31.62 14.09
C GLY A 337 3.68 31.00 12.72
N MET A 338 2.65 30.68 11.92
CA MET A 338 2.83 30.14 10.55
C MET A 338 3.49 31.16 9.61
N LEU A 339 3.09 32.42 9.68
CA LEU A 339 3.70 33.49 8.91
C LEU A 339 5.17 33.68 9.27
N MET A 340 5.47 33.64 10.57
CA MET A 340 6.83 33.73 11.07
C MET A 340 7.74 32.60 10.62
N ASP A 341 7.24 31.39 10.61
CA ASP A 341 8.01 30.23 10.13
C ASP A 341 8.32 30.39 8.63
N HIS A 342 7.33 30.79 7.86
CA HIS A 342 7.52 31.08 6.44
C HIS A 342 8.52 32.22 6.20
N ALA A 343 8.34 33.36 6.89
CA ALA A 343 9.21 34.52 6.75
C ALA A 343 10.66 34.17 7.10
N GLY A 344 10.88 33.40 8.17
CA GLY A 344 12.20 32.95 8.53
C GLY A 344 12.88 32.00 7.60
N ASN A 345 12.10 31.13 6.92
CA ASN A 345 12.63 30.26 5.90
C ASN A 345 13.00 31.03 4.62
N LYS A 346 12.18 32.00 4.23
CA LYS A 346 12.40 32.81 3.02
C LYS A 346 13.47 33.88 3.23
N TYR A 347 13.51 34.51 4.40
CA TYR A 347 14.42 35.60 4.73
C TYR A 347 15.29 35.27 5.97
N PRO A 348 16.13 34.22 5.89
CA PRO A 348 16.83 33.68 7.05
C PRO A 348 17.84 34.60 7.69
N LYS A 349 18.25 35.68 7.00
CA LYS A 349 19.19 36.68 7.52
C LYS A 349 18.50 37.88 8.18
N ASN A 350 17.18 38.05 8.03
CA ASN A 350 16.44 39.18 8.58
C ASN A 350 16.34 39.12 10.08
N ALA A 351 17.01 40.08 10.76
CA ALA A 351 17.09 40.14 12.22
C ALA A 351 15.74 40.49 12.87
N THR A 352 14.94 41.34 12.22
CA THR A 352 13.61 41.73 12.71
C THR A 352 12.65 40.58 12.73
N LEU A 353 12.61 39.82 11.66
CA LEU A 353 11.76 38.62 11.54
C LEU A 353 12.17 37.54 12.54
N LYS A 354 13.48 37.37 12.81
CA LYS A 354 13.96 36.45 13.85
C LYS A 354 13.49 36.86 15.26
N LYS A 355 13.55 38.16 15.59
CA LYS A 355 13.06 38.65 16.87
C LYS A 355 11.56 38.43 17.06
N HIS A 356 10.76 38.69 16.02
CA HIS A 356 9.32 38.42 16.04
C HIS A 356 9.03 36.93 16.24
N ARG A 357 9.75 36.05 15.54
CA ARG A 357 9.63 34.59 15.73
C ARG A 357 9.87 34.20 17.18
N MET A 358 10.91 34.72 17.79
CA MET A 358 11.22 34.50 19.21
C MET A 358 10.09 34.97 20.13
N ALA A 359 9.55 36.16 19.88
CA ALA A 359 8.47 36.73 20.69
C ALA A 359 7.20 35.85 20.62
N ILE A 360 6.79 35.42 19.43
CA ILE A 360 5.63 34.58 19.20
C ILE A 360 5.83 33.18 19.81
N TYR A 361 6.98 32.58 19.63
CA TYR A 361 7.31 31.32 20.29
C TYR A 361 7.16 31.44 21.80
N SER A 362 7.73 32.49 22.39
CA SER A 362 7.68 32.75 23.84
C SER A 362 6.27 32.97 24.38
N GLN A 363 5.37 33.53 23.57
CA GLN A 363 3.94 33.65 23.91
C GLN A 363 3.22 32.32 23.77
N TRP A 364 3.42 31.61 22.64
CA TRP A 364 2.66 30.39 22.32
C TRP A 364 2.95 29.24 23.30
N ILE A 365 4.22 29.08 23.72
CA ILE A 365 4.57 28.01 24.67
C ILE A 365 3.96 28.23 26.08
N LYS A 366 3.50 29.43 26.40
CA LYS A 366 2.83 29.75 27.69
C LYS A 366 1.34 29.37 27.67
N GLN A 367 0.74 29.19 26.49
CA GLN A 367 -0.68 28.90 26.34
C GLN A 367 -0.94 27.38 26.25
N PRO A 368 -2.20 26.96 26.50
CA PRO A 368 -2.61 25.59 26.13
C PRO A 368 -2.42 25.33 24.63
N ILE A 369 -1.74 24.25 24.30
CA ILE A 369 -1.48 23.86 22.91
C ILE A 369 -2.48 22.78 22.54
N ALA A 370 -3.28 23.02 21.50
CA ALA A 370 -4.21 22.02 20.96
C ALA A 370 -3.41 20.83 20.40
N TYR A 371 -3.95 19.61 20.52
CA TYR A 371 -3.21 18.39 20.13
C TYR A 371 -2.76 18.37 18.66
N TYR A 372 -3.52 18.99 17.78
CA TYR A 372 -3.20 19.09 16.34
C TYR A 372 -2.14 20.17 16.01
N ASP A 373 -1.76 21.04 16.96
CA ASP A 373 -0.76 22.10 16.77
C ASP A 373 0.64 21.69 17.21
N TRP A 374 0.80 20.53 17.85
CA TRP A 374 2.10 20.13 18.41
C TRP A 374 3.21 20.07 17.37
N GLN A 375 2.95 19.53 16.19
CA GLN A 375 3.95 19.46 15.13
C GLN A 375 4.45 20.86 14.73
N ARG A 376 3.55 21.82 14.65
CA ARG A 376 3.87 23.21 14.24
C ARG A 376 4.69 23.94 15.28
N ILE A 377 4.31 23.85 16.53
CA ILE A 377 5.05 24.57 17.59
C ILE A 377 6.43 23.97 17.82
N ILE A 378 6.60 22.66 17.57
CA ILE A 378 7.91 22.02 17.61
C ILE A 378 8.78 22.51 16.46
N THR A 379 8.26 22.59 15.23
CA THR A 379 8.97 23.16 14.08
C THR A 379 9.37 24.60 14.31
N LEU A 380 8.47 25.42 14.88
CA LEU A 380 8.78 26.78 15.27
C LEU A 380 9.88 26.86 16.34
N SER A 381 9.81 25.97 17.33
CA SER A 381 10.85 25.84 18.37
C SER A 381 12.22 25.51 17.79
N ASP A 382 12.26 24.57 16.81
CA ASP A 382 13.49 24.20 16.12
C ASP A 382 14.10 25.38 15.38
N SER A 383 13.27 26.16 14.69
CA SER A 383 13.69 27.34 13.97
C SER A 383 14.24 28.42 14.95
N VAL A 384 13.57 28.64 16.08
CA VAL A 384 14.00 29.61 17.09
C VAL A 384 15.32 29.20 17.74
N VAL A 385 15.49 27.94 18.13
CA VAL A 385 16.76 27.44 18.69
C VAL A 385 17.91 27.60 17.70
N LYS A 386 17.65 27.33 16.42
CA LYS A 386 18.61 27.51 15.32
C LYS A 386 19.00 28.98 15.11
N ASP A 387 18.03 29.88 15.17
CA ASP A 387 18.25 31.33 14.95
C ASP A 387 19.02 31.98 16.09
N PHE A 388 18.90 31.47 17.32
CA PHE A 388 19.50 32.03 18.53
C PHE A 388 20.38 30.98 19.27
N PRO A 389 21.45 30.45 18.65
CA PRO A 389 22.24 29.36 19.23
C PRO A 389 22.99 29.75 20.51
N LYS A 390 23.22 31.04 20.74
CA LYS A 390 23.87 31.57 21.97
C LYS A 390 22.91 31.70 23.14
N ASN A 391 21.60 31.55 22.94
CA ASN A 391 20.61 31.65 24.00
C ASN A 391 20.50 30.31 24.76
N THR A 392 21.11 30.25 25.93
CA THR A 392 21.21 29.04 26.75
C THR A 392 19.88 28.54 27.32
N THR A 393 18.85 29.38 27.35
CA THR A 393 17.54 29.04 27.93
C THR A 393 16.63 28.33 26.94
N LEU A 394 16.84 28.49 25.63
CA LEU A 394 15.97 27.95 24.59
C LEU A 394 15.98 26.43 24.50
N LYS A 395 17.16 25.80 24.59
CA LYS A 395 17.29 24.34 24.50
C LYS A 395 16.56 23.63 25.66
N PRO A 396 16.73 24.04 26.93
CA PRO A 396 15.91 23.52 28.02
C PRO A 396 14.41 23.74 27.83
N GLN A 397 13.98 24.93 27.36
CA GLN A 397 12.57 25.20 27.07
C GLN A 397 12.01 24.29 25.96
N GLN A 398 12.77 24.03 24.90
CA GLN A 398 12.40 23.11 23.87
C GLN A 398 12.22 21.69 24.40
N GLN A 399 13.11 21.22 25.26
CA GLN A 399 13.01 19.89 25.88
C GLN A 399 11.76 19.77 26.77
N GLN A 400 11.43 20.82 27.53
CA GLN A 400 10.19 20.91 28.31
C GLN A 400 8.95 20.87 27.37
N LEU A 401 9.03 21.58 26.26
CA LEU A 401 7.97 21.56 25.23
C LEU A 401 7.78 20.17 24.63
N LEU A 402 8.86 19.46 24.29
CA LEU A 402 8.80 18.07 23.81
C LEU A 402 8.11 17.18 24.85
N ALA A 403 8.47 17.29 26.14
CA ALA A 403 7.84 16.51 27.20
C ALA A 403 6.33 16.77 27.33
N ARG A 404 5.90 18.04 27.25
CA ARG A 404 4.48 18.42 27.23
C ARG A 404 3.77 17.86 25.98
N GLY A 405 4.44 17.87 24.83
CA GLY A 405 3.92 17.31 23.58
C GLY A 405 3.69 15.80 23.69
N ILE A 406 4.64 15.07 24.27
CA ILE A 406 4.51 13.62 24.50
C ILE A 406 3.27 13.35 25.35
N ASP A 407 3.11 14.02 26.49
CA ASP A 407 1.95 13.82 27.38
C ASP A 407 0.62 14.16 26.69
N SER A 408 0.54 15.28 25.98
CA SER A 408 -0.66 15.71 25.27
C SER A 408 -1.04 14.74 24.14
N LEU A 409 -0.09 14.36 23.30
CA LEU A 409 -0.33 13.44 22.18
C LEU A 409 -0.71 12.03 22.67
N THR A 410 -0.11 11.59 23.78
CA THR A 410 -0.45 10.33 24.44
C THR A 410 -1.92 10.33 24.88
N LYS A 411 -2.38 11.38 25.55
CA LYS A 411 -3.80 11.52 25.97
C LYS A 411 -4.77 11.51 24.80
N HIS A 412 -4.39 12.06 23.66
CA HIS A 412 -5.22 12.09 22.44
C HIS A 412 -5.04 10.88 21.51
N GLY A 413 -4.26 9.88 21.92
CA GLY A 413 -4.08 8.65 21.16
C GLY A 413 -3.19 8.79 19.91
N GLN A 414 -2.43 9.87 19.77
CA GLN A 414 -1.51 10.12 18.67
C GLN A 414 -0.15 9.44 18.91
N MET A 415 -0.16 8.08 19.00
CA MET A 415 0.97 7.31 19.52
C MET A 415 2.23 7.43 18.68
N ASP A 416 2.12 7.42 17.34
CA ASP A 416 3.30 7.52 16.46
C ASP A 416 4.04 8.84 16.65
N LEU A 417 3.28 9.94 16.79
CA LEU A 417 3.87 11.26 17.05
C LEU A 417 4.46 11.33 18.46
N ALA A 418 3.75 10.79 19.45
CA ALA A 418 4.22 10.78 20.84
C ALA A 418 5.54 10.00 20.97
N TRP A 419 5.65 8.81 20.38
CA TRP A 419 6.89 8.03 20.35
C TRP A 419 8.01 8.76 19.57
N GLY A 420 7.69 9.38 18.44
CA GLY A 420 8.65 10.20 17.69
C GLY A 420 9.27 11.31 18.54
N LEU A 421 8.45 12.05 19.31
CA LEU A 421 8.93 13.08 20.23
C LEU A 421 9.71 12.50 21.41
N TYR A 422 9.29 11.37 21.94
CA TYR A 422 9.99 10.69 23.04
C TYR A 422 11.41 10.29 22.62
N TYR A 423 11.57 9.61 21.48
CA TYR A 423 12.88 9.20 20.99
C TYR A 423 13.78 10.39 20.63
N ARG A 424 13.18 11.46 20.12
CA ARG A 424 13.89 12.71 19.91
C ARG A 424 14.41 13.29 21.23
N LEU A 425 13.55 13.40 22.25
CA LEU A 425 13.93 13.89 23.57
C LEU A 425 15.02 13.03 24.21
N GLN A 426 14.89 11.71 24.12
CA GLN A 426 15.89 10.76 24.61
C GLN A 426 17.25 10.95 23.93
N LYS A 427 17.27 11.10 22.60
CA LYS A 427 18.50 11.37 21.84
C LYS A 427 19.14 12.69 22.20
N GLU A 428 18.34 13.75 22.36
CA GLU A 428 18.83 15.10 22.64
C GLU A 428 19.24 15.29 24.12
N ASN A 429 18.58 14.63 25.05
CA ASN A 429 18.86 14.70 26.49
C ASN A 429 18.50 13.37 27.19
N PRO A 430 19.38 12.37 27.16
CA PRO A 430 19.13 11.08 27.80
C PRO A 430 19.02 11.15 29.33
N LYS A 431 19.43 12.26 29.93
CA LYS A 431 19.34 12.53 31.39
C LYS A 431 18.15 13.42 31.75
N PHE A 432 17.20 13.64 30.85
CA PHE A 432 16.01 14.43 31.12
C PHE A 432 15.21 13.84 32.30
N ALA A 433 14.99 14.66 33.35
CA ALA A 433 14.52 14.18 34.65
C ALA A 433 13.25 13.33 34.66
N THR A 434 12.32 13.58 33.72
CA THR A 434 11.05 12.86 33.65
C THR A 434 11.01 11.85 32.51
N LEU A 435 12.11 11.58 31.80
CA LEU A 435 12.15 10.75 30.60
C LEU A 435 11.59 9.34 30.84
N ASN A 436 12.02 8.69 31.92
CA ASN A 436 11.54 7.35 32.28
C ASN A 436 10.02 7.34 32.59
N LYS A 437 9.54 8.35 33.33
CA LYS A 437 8.10 8.49 33.65
C LYS A 437 7.27 8.69 32.37
N LEU A 438 7.75 9.47 31.43
CA LEU A 438 7.10 9.67 30.11
C LEU A 438 7.06 8.37 29.34
N GLN A 439 8.15 7.59 29.32
CA GLN A 439 8.21 6.29 28.66
C GLN A 439 7.17 5.31 29.22
N ILE A 440 7.12 5.17 30.52
CA ILE A 440 6.19 4.27 31.20
C ILE A 440 4.74 4.68 30.91
N SER A 441 4.43 5.97 31.04
CA SER A 441 3.09 6.49 30.75
C SER A 441 2.68 6.25 29.30
N LEU A 442 3.59 6.52 28.37
CA LEU A 442 3.35 6.32 26.93
C LEU A 442 3.16 4.83 26.61
N ALA A 443 4.02 3.95 27.14
CA ALA A 443 3.92 2.51 26.91
C ALA A 443 2.59 1.94 27.42
N LYS A 444 2.13 2.35 28.62
CA LYS A 444 0.83 1.94 29.16
C LYS A 444 -0.34 2.43 28.32
N ALA A 445 -0.32 3.70 27.92
CA ALA A 445 -1.36 4.28 27.07
C ALA A 445 -1.39 3.60 25.68
N ASP A 446 -0.23 3.32 25.14
CA ASP A 446 -0.09 2.64 23.85
C ASP A 446 -0.61 1.20 23.87
N PHE A 447 -0.38 0.51 24.97
CA PHE A 447 -0.98 -0.82 25.18
C PHE A 447 -2.51 -0.78 25.15
N GLU A 448 -3.12 0.17 25.85
CA GLU A 448 -4.58 0.33 25.84
C GLU A 448 -5.12 0.72 24.47
N LYS A 449 -4.49 1.68 23.80
CA LYS A 449 -4.97 2.24 22.53
C LYS A 449 -4.69 1.34 21.33
N ARG A 450 -3.42 0.92 21.12
CA ARG A 450 -3.04 0.16 19.93
C ARG A 450 -3.06 -1.34 20.14
N PHE A 451 -2.53 -1.84 21.24
CA PHE A 451 -2.52 -3.29 21.46
C PHE A 451 -3.92 -3.83 21.75
N LYS A 452 -4.60 -3.34 22.78
CA LYS A 452 -5.97 -3.76 23.08
C LYS A 452 -6.95 -3.31 21.99
N GLY A 453 -6.81 -2.09 21.46
CA GLY A 453 -7.64 -1.54 20.39
C GLY A 453 -7.53 -2.30 19.06
N SER A 454 -6.43 -3.04 18.83
CA SER A 454 -6.25 -3.88 17.64
C SER A 454 -6.88 -5.28 17.73
N LYS A 455 -7.59 -5.59 18.79
CA LYS A 455 -8.29 -6.89 18.90
C LYS A 455 -9.29 -7.07 17.77
N ILE A 456 -9.30 -8.27 17.19
CA ILE A 456 -10.28 -8.72 16.22
C ILE A 456 -11.09 -9.82 16.91
N ALA A 457 -12.42 -9.67 16.87
CA ALA A 457 -13.32 -10.61 17.51
C ALA A 457 -13.37 -11.95 16.75
N TYR A 458 -13.71 -13.02 17.45
CA TYR A 458 -14.02 -14.31 16.85
C TYR A 458 -15.54 -14.53 16.82
N SER A 459 -16.01 -15.19 15.78
CA SER A 459 -17.36 -15.74 15.68
C SER A 459 -17.31 -17.28 15.64
N LYS A 460 -18.36 -17.94 16.07
CA LYS A 460 -18.51 -19.38 15.86
C LYS A 460 -19.32 -19.64 14.60
N ILE A 461 -18.69 -20.25 13.60
CA ILE A 461 -19.36 -20.66 12.36
C ILE A 461 -19.22 -22.18 12.25
N LYS A 462 -20.34 -22.90 12.23
CA LYS A 462 -20.38 -24.38 12.18
C LYS A 462 -19.48 -25.04 13.24
N GLY A 463 -19.48 -24.49 14.48
CA GLY A 463 -18.69 -25.00 15.60
C GLY A 463 -17.20 -24.61 15.60
N LYS A 464 -16.68 -24.01 14.54
CA LYS A 464 -15.29 -23.52 14.47
C LYS A 464 -15.20 -22.05 14.84
N GLN A 465 -14.14 -21.67 15.54
CA GLN A 465 -13.82 -20.26 15.77
C GLN A 465 -13.25 -19.66 14.47
N VAL A 466 -13.87 -18.57 13.99
CA VAL A 466 -13.42 -17.83 12.81
C VAL A 466 -13.24 -16.37 13.20
N SER A 467 -12.13 -15.77 12.84
CA SER A 467 -11.88 -14.35 13.15
C SER A 467 -12.67 -13.43 12.20
N ASN A 468 -13.26 -12.38 12.78
CA ASN A 468 -14.06 -11.38 12.04
C ASN A 468 -13.14 -10.38 11.36
N THR A 469 -12.37 -10.84 10.37
CA THR A 469 -11.43 -10.00 9.63
C THR A 469 -12.10 -9.11 8.59
N GLY A 470 -13.30 -9.50 8.14
CA GLY A 470 -13.95 -8.88 6.98
C GLY A 470 -13.31 -9.26 5.64
N TRP A 471 -12.48 -10.30 5.62
CA TRP A 471 -11.92 -10.81 4.38
C TRP A 471 -13.00 -11.27 3.40
N SER A 472 -12.93 -10.81 2.15
CA SER A 472 -13.93 -11.04 1.10
C SER A 472 -13.57 -12.14 0.11
N GLY A 473 -12.44 -12.81 0.30
CA GLY A 473 -11.96 -13.85 -0.62
C GLY A 473 -12.72 -15.16 -0.54
N VAL A 474 -12.48 -16.04 -1.50
CA VAL A 474 -13.09 -17.38 -1.57
C VAL A 474 -12.03 -18.41 -1.97
N VAL A 475 -11.66 -19.27 -1.03
CA VAL A 475 -10.63 -20.31 -1.25
C VAL A 475 -11.02 -21.26 -2.37
N LYS A 476 -12.28 -21.69 -2.44
CA LYS A 476 -12.76 -22.66 -3.44
C LYS A 476 -12.55 -22.20 -4.89
N THR A 477 -12.67 -20.91 -5.15
CA THR A 477 -12.51 -20.28 -6.47
C THR A 477 -11.16 -19.62 -6.66
N CYS A 478 -10.21 -19.79 -5.72
CA CYS A 478 -8.91 -19.11 -5.71
C CYS A 478 -9.01 -17.59 -5.81
N THR A 479 -10.04 -17.00 -5.19
CA THR A 479 -10.23 -15.55 -5.16
C THR A 479 -9.57 -14.98 -3.91
N PRO A 480 -8.46 -14.22 -4.01
CA PRO A 480 -7.74 -13.70 -2.84
C PRO A 480 -8.56 -12.70 -2.01
N GLY A 481 -9.51 -11.99 -2.64
CA GLY A 481 -10.34 -10.99 -1.99
C GLY A 481 -9.55 -9.79 -1.46
N THR A 482 -10.17 -9.08 -0.52
CA THR A 482 -9.62 -7.88 0.13
C THR A 482 -9.86 -7.90 1.63
N LEU A 483 -9.19 -7.00 2.35
CA LEU A 483 -9.42 -6.74 3.77
C LEU A 483 -9.89 -5.30 3.94
N PRO A 484 -10.85 -5.03 4.86
CA PRO A 484 -11.26 -3.68 5.19
C PRO A 484 -10.12 -2.86 5.80
N ASP A 485 -10.12 -1.54 5.55
CA ASP A 485 -9.13 -0.61 6.12
C ASP A 485 -9.07 -0.67 7.64
N SER A 486 -10.22 -0.88 8.29
CA SER A 486 -10.27 -1.03 9.75
C SER A 486 -9.48 -2.25 10.25
N THR A 487 -9.45 -3.34 9.50
CA THR A 487 -8.63 -4.52 9.80
C THR A 487 -7.16 -4.23 9.52
N ASN A 488 -6.85 -3.63 8.38
CA ASN A 488 -5.49 -3.20 8.01
C ASN A 488 -4.90 -2.25 9.07
N GLN A 489 -5.68 -1.29 9.54
CA GLN A 489 -5.26 -0.37 10.60
C GLN A 489 -4.98 -1.07 11.93
N LYS A 490 -5.80 -2.08 12.29
CA LYS A 490 -5.56 -2.88 13.51
C LYS A 490 -4.23 -3.65 13.43
N ILE A 491 -3.89 -4.21 12.28
CA ILE A 491 -2.63 -4.92 12.07
C ILE A 491 -1.45 -3.94 12.16
N THR A 492 -1.54 -2.81 11.44
CA THR A 492 -0.53 -1.74 11.48
C THR A 492 -0.30 -1.25 12.91
N ASN A 493 -1.36 -1.00 13.66
CA ASN A 493 -1.29 -0.58 15.06
C ASN A 493 -0.59 -1.63 15.94
N ARG A 494 -0.85 -2.93 15.72
CA ARG A 494 -0.22 -4.01 16.48
C ARG A 494 1.28 -4.10 16.18
N ILE A 495 1.69 -3.98 14.92
CA ILE A 495 3.10 -4.00 14.52
C ILE A 495 3.81 -2.77 15.10
N ASN A 496 3.25 -1.57 14.94
CA ASN A 496 3.84 -0.32 15.42
C ASN A 496 3.90 -0.27 16.95
N TYR A 497 2.93 -0.85 17.65
CA TYR A 497 2.99 -1.02 19.09
C TYR A 497 4.27 -1.77 19.50
N PHE A 498 4.53 -2.94 18.92
CA PHE A 498 5.73 -3.71 19.27
C PHE A 498 7.01 -2.98 18.90
N ARG A 499 7.08 -2.40 17.71
CA ARG A 499 8.27 -1.72 17.21
C ARG A 499 8.66 -0.52 18.06
N GLN A 500 7.72 0.38 18.27
CA GLN A 500 8.00 1.61 19.00
C GLN A 500 8.26 1.37 20.49
N ASN A 501 7.57 0.42 21.11
CA ASN A 501 7.91 0.02 22.49
C ASN A 501 9.28 -0.66 22.58
N ALA A 502 9.67 -1.45 21.57
CA ALA A 502 10.99 -2.15 21.57
C ALA A 502 12.19 -1.21 21.38
N GLY A 503 12.01 0.03 21.01
CA GLY A 503 13.12 0.99 20.81
C GLY A 503 13.29 1.50 19.38
N ILE A 504 12.28 1.33 18.50
CA ILE A 504 12.34 1.76 17.10
C ILE A 504 11.43 2.96 16.88
N PRO A 505 12.00 4.15 16.60
CA PRO A 505 11.22 5.39 16.44
C PRO A 505 10.24 5.36 15.26
N SER A 506 10.62 4.67 14.16
CA SER A 506 9.86 4.68 12.91
C SER A 506 8.66 3.74 12.95
N ALA A 507 7.53 4.24 12.52
CA ALA A 507 6.33 3.44 12.22
C ALA A 507 6.44 2.81 10.83
N VAL A 508 5.82 1.64 10.67
CA VAL A 508 5.65 0.98 9.35
C VAL A 508 4.29 1.29 8.77
N ARG A 509 4.18 1.12 7.45
CA ARG A 509 2.94 1.27 6.69
C ARG A 509 2.63 0.00 5.91
N LEU A 510 1.35 -0.21 5.65
CA LEU A 510 0.92 -1.26 4.74
C LEU A 510 1.33 -0.87 3.31
N ASP A 511 1.82 -1.85 2.57
CA ASP A 511 2.14 -1.77 1.15
C ASP A 511 1.07 -2.57 0.40
N GLU A 512 0.35 -1.91 -0.50
CA GLU A 512 -0.80 -2.51 -1.19
C GLU A 512 -0.39 -3.67 -2.10
N ASP A 513 0.71 -3.55 -2.82
CA ASP A 513 1.20 -4.61 -3.72
C ASP A 513 1.59 -5.86 -2.92
N LYS A 514 2.31 -5.67 -1.82
CA LYS A 514 2.63 -6.77 -0.90
C LYS A 514 1.38 -7.36 -0.25
N GLN A 515 0.36 -6.55 0.04
CA GLN A 515 -0.91 -7.03 0.59
C GLN A 515 -1.61 -7.96 -0.41
N ILE A 516 -1.71 -7.55 -1.67
CA ILE A 516 -2.32 -8.37 -2.73
C ILE A 516 -1.58 -9.71 -2.84
N ALA A 517 -0.26 -9.69 -2.84
CA ALA A 517 0.54 -10.90 -2.90
C ALA A 517 0.35 -11.79 -1.65
N CYS A 518 0.29 -11.21 -0.46
CA CYS A 518 0.05 -11.94 0.78
C CYS A 518 -1.35 -12.56 0.85
N LEU A 519 -2.38 -11.86 0.35
CA LEU A 519 -3.74 -12.40 0.24
C LEU A 519 -3.78 -13.60 -0.73
N ALA A 520 -3.10 -13.50 -1.86
CA ALA A 520 -2.97 -14.60 -2.81
C ALA A 520 -2.24 -15.80 -2.18
N ALA A 521 -1.15 -15.58 -1.45
CA ALA A 521 -0.41 -16.64 -0.77
C ALA A 521 -1.22 -17.30 0.36
N ALA A 522 -1.93 -16.52 1.16
CA ALA A 522 -2.81 -17.06 2.19
C ALA A 522 -3.92 -17.93 1.59
N THR A 523 -4.51 -17.48 0.48
CA THR A 523 -5.52 -18.24 -0.28
C THR A 523 -4.95 -19.52 -0.88
N MET A 524 -3.70 -19.48 -1.36
CA MET A 524 -2.99 -20.64 -1.91
C MET A 524 -2.72 -21.70 -0.82
N TYR A 525 -2.37 -21.28 0.38
CA TYR A 525 -2.10 -22.20 1.48
C TYR A 525 -3.35 -22.74 2.18
N ALA A 526 -4.48 -22.04 2.09
CA ALA A 526 -5.69 -22.39 2.84
C ALA A 526 -6.20 -23.83 2.60
N PRO A 527 -6.17 -24.39 1.36
CA PRO A 527 -6.63 -25.78 1.13
C PRO A 527 -5.69 -26.83 1.71
N ILE A 528 -4.41 -26.54 1.85
CA ILE A 528 -3.36 -27.53 2.13
C ILE A 528 -2.91 -27.43 3.59
N GLY A 529 -2.88 -26.24 4.17
CA GLY A 529 -2.36 -25.99 5.53
C GLY A 529 -0.86 -26.25 5.71
N VAL A 530 -0.12 -26.41 4.60
CA VAL A 530 1.33 -26.64 4.59
C VAL A 530 1.99 -25.45 3.88
N PHE A 531 3.00 -24.88 4.53
CA PHE A 531 3.72 -23.74 4.03
C PHE A 531 5.00 -24.16 3.31
N SER A 532 5.23 -23.61 2.11
CA SER A 532 6.45 -23.79 1.34
C SER A 532 6.97 -22.43 0.90
N ARG A 533 8.28 -22.21 0.95
CA ARG A 533 8.91 -21.02 0.38
C ARG A 533 9.03 -21.10 -1.16
N GLU A 534 8.86 -22.29 -1.71
CA GLU A 534 8.90 -22.56 -3.14
C GLU A 534 7.64 -23.33 -3.55
N PRO A 535 6.45 -22.69 -3.49
CA PRO A 535 5.23 -23.35 -3.92
C PRO A 535 5.29 -23.63 -5.44
N LYS A 536 4.72 -24.76 -5.83
CA LYS A 536 4.68 -25.16 -7.23
C LYS A 536 3.24 -25.25 -7.72
N PRO A 537 2.97 -24.92 -9.00
CA PRO A 537 1.61 -25.02 -9.56
C PRO A 537 0.99 -26.42 -9.40
N GLU A 538 1.81 -27.47 -9.49
CA GLU A 538 1.37 -28.85 -9.42
C GLU A 538 0.87 -29.26 -8.03
N THR A 539 1.34 -28.59 -7.00
CA THR A 539 1.02 -28.93 -5.60
C THR A 539 0.13 -27.90 -4.91
N HIS A 540 -0.06 -26.74 -5.53
CA HIS A 540 -0.82 -25.61 -4.94
C HIS A 540 -1.92 -25.16 -5.91
N LYS A 541 -3.15 -25.61 -5.69
CA LYS A 541 -4.30 -25.34 -6.57
C LYS A 541 -4.51 -23.86 -6.90
N CYS A 542 -4.26 -22.96 -5.95
CA CYS A 542 -4.41 -21.51 -6.13
C CYS A 542 -3.07 -20.82 -6.38
N PHE A 543 -2.13 -21.48 -7.03
CA PHE A 543 -0.84 -20.91 -7.37
C PHE A 543 -0.98 -19.67 -8.25
N SER A 544 -0.23 -18.63 -7.93
CA SER A 544 0.00 -17.46 -8.76
C SER A 544 1.39 -16.90 -8.48
N GLN A 545 1.97 -16.15 -9.42
CA GLN A 545 3.30 -15.58 -9.21
C GLN A 545 3.35 -14.63 -8.00
N PRO A 546 2.39 -13.72 -7.78
CA PRO A 546 2.36 -12.91 -6.56
C PRO A 546 2.29 -13.76 -5.28
N ALA A 547 1.54 -14.86 -5.29
CA ALA A 547 1.48 -15.78 -4.14
C ALA A 547 2.84 -16.46 -3.88
N ALA A 548 3.54 -16.87 -4.93
CA ALA A 548 4.87 -17.45 -4.84
C ALA A 548 5.91 -16.45 -4.32
N ASP A 549 5.85 -15.21 -4.78
CA ASP A 549 6.72 -14.13 -4.29
C ASP A 549 6.50 -13.86 -2.80
N ALA A 550 5.24 -13.77 -2.37
CA ALA A 550 4.91 -13.61 -0.95
C ALA A 550 5.30 -14.84 -0.11
N ALA A 551 5.27 -16.04 -0.68
CA ALA A 551 5.73 -17.26 -0.06
C ALA A 551 7.25 -17.28 0.13
N ALA A 552 8.00 -16.84 -0.88
CA ALA A 552 9.46 -16.81 -0.85
C ALA A 552 10.01 -15.83 0.20
N TYR A 553 9.43 -14.63 0.28
CA TYR A 553 9.92 -13.53 1.14
C TYR A 553 9.09 -13.31 2.40
N GLY A 554 7.96 -14.00 2.55
CA GLY A 554 7.03 -13.83 3.65
C GLY A 554 7.22 -14.83 4.78
N GLN A 555 6.45 -14.59 5.84
CA GLN A 555 6.26 -15.50 6.96
C GLN A 555 4.80 -15.96 6.99
N ALA A 556 4.59 -17.27 6.89
CA ALA A 556 3.27 -17.86 6.97
C ALA A 556 3.05 -18.47 8.38
N ILE A 557 1.84 -18.33 8.89
CA ILE A 557 1.47 -18.78 10.22
C ILE A 557 0.04 -19.34 10.23
N LEU A 558 -0.17 -20.44 10.93
CA LEU A 558 -1.49 -21.03 11.17
C LEU A 558 -2.22 -20.27 12.29
N GLU A 559 -2.76 -19.13 11.98
CA GLU A 559 -3.54 -18.28 12.87
C GLU A 559 -4.47 -17.40 12.05
N SER A 560 -5.75 -17.55 12.29
CA SER A 560 -6.77 -16.79 11.55
C SER A 560 -6.93 -15.35 12.01
N ASN A 561 -6.50 -15.03 13.24
CA ASN A 561 -6.61 -13.69 13.79
C ASN A 561 -5.33 -12.89 13.52
N PRO A 562 -5.39 -11.89 12.63
CA PRO A 562 -4.21 -11.14 12.22
C PRO A 562 -3.46 -10.46 13.37
N ALA A 563 -4.19 -9.88 14.30
CA ALA A 563 -3.55 -9.24 15.45
C ALA A 563 -2.86 -10.24 16.36
N GLN A 564 -3.45 -11.43 16.52
CA GLN A 564 -2.83 -12.53 17.27
C GLN A 564 -1.63 -13.08 16.51
N SER A 565 -1.70 -13.17 15.18
CA SER A 565 -0.57 -13.59 14.34
C SER A 565 0.68 -12.72 14.59
N VAL A 566 0.53 -11.38 14.66
CA VAL A 566 1.65 -10.49 15.00
C VAL A 566 2.21 -10.81 16.39
N THR A 567 1.34 -11.08 17.37
CA THR A 567 1.77 -11.42 18.73
C THR A 567 2.52 -12.74 18.78
N VAL A 568 2.06 -13.75 18.02
CA VAL A 568 2.74 -15.05 17.90
C VAL A 568 4.12 -14.90 17.23
N LEU A 569 4.20 -14.11 16.15
CA LEU A 569 5.48 -13.80 15.51
C LEU A 569 6.44 -13.05 16.45
N MET A 570 5.92 -12.16 17.29
CA MET A 570 6.73 -11.47 18.31
C MET A 570 7.16 -12.38 19.46
N SER A 571 6.35 -13.36 19.86
CA SER A 571 6.76 -14.33 20.88
C SER A 571 7.91 -15.19 20.41
N ASP A 572 7.87 -15.58 19.14
CA ASP A 572 8.88 -16.37 18.43
C ASP A 572 9.34 -17.65 19.17
N ASN A 573 8.42 -18.27 19.89
CA ASN A 573 8.72 -19.41 20.78
C ASN A 573 9.17 -20.65 19.99
N LYS A 574 8.80 -20.75 18.71
CA LYS A 574 9.12 -21.90 17.84
C LYS A 574 10.43 -21.76 17.08
N SER A 575 11.02 -20.57 17.01
CA SER A 575 12.29 -20.31 16.35
C SER A 575 13.39 -20.12 17.37
N ASP A 576 14.48 -20.86 17.20
CA ASP A 576 15.66 -20.65 18.04
C ASP A 576 16.40 -19.35 17.71
N GLU A 577 16.35 -18.91 16.45
CA GLU A 577 17.04 -17.71 15.94
C GLU A 577 16.25 -16.41 16.16
N MET A 578 15.04 -16.47 16.75
CA MET A 578 14.13 -15.34 16.89
C MET A 578 13.91 -14.58 15.58
N TYR A 579 13.82 -15.31 14.48
CA TYR A 579 13.76 -14.77 13.11
C TYR A 579 12.61 -13.79 12.92
N ASN A 580 11.40 -14.16 13.38
CA ASN A 580 10.20 -13.36 13.17
C ASN A 580 10.22 -12.07 13.98
N ARG A 581 10.63 -12.14 15.25
CA ARG A 581 10.77 -10.96 16.11
C ARG A 581 11.78 -10.00 15.53
N ARG A 582 12.93 -10.51 15.08
CA ARG A 582 13.98 -9.69 14.48
C ARG A 582 13.52 -8.98 13.20
N LEU A 583 12.67 -9.62 12.38
CA LEU A 583 12.04 -8.95 11.23
C LEU A 583 11.07 -7.85 11.65
N ILE A 584 10.14 -8.13 12.57
CA ILE A 584 9.19 -7.12 13.05
C ILE A 584 9.93 -5.94 13.66
N THR A 585 10.96 -6.20 14.45
CA THR A 585 11.76 -5.17 15.13
C THR A 585 12.98 -4.74 14.31
N HIS A 586 12.98 -4.97 12.98
CA HIS A 586 14.06 -4.53 12.13
C HIS A 586 14.02 -3.00 11.95
N PRO A 587 15.12 -2.27 12.26
CA PRO A 587 15.13 -0.80 12.14
C PRO A 587 14.84 -0.28 10.74
N GLY A 588 15.30 -0.99 9.71
CA GLY A 588 15.12 -0.63 8.31
C GLY A 588 13.73 -0.97 7.74
N LEU A 589 12.86 -1.68 8.49
CA LEU A 589 11.54 -2.01 8.00
C LEU A 589 10.67 -0.75 7.94
N THR A 590 10.21 -0.40 6.74
CA THR A 590 9.33 0.76 6.47
C THR A 590 7.94 0.35 6.02
N ASN A 591 7.85 -0.75 5.25
CA ASN A 591 6.61 -1.22 4.68
C ASN A 591 6.45 -2.73 4.92
N TYR A 592 5.20 -3.18 5.01
CA TYR A 592 4.88 -4.60 5.15
C TYR A 592 3.66 -4.96 4.31
N GLY A 593 3.52 -6.24 3.94
CA GLY A 593 2.30 -6.81 3.39
C GLY A 593 1.67 -7.78 4.39
N TYR A 594 0.37 -7.94 4.33
CA TYR A 594 -0.38 -8.90 5.11
C TYR A 594 -1.56 -9.46 4.32
N GLY A 595 -1.79 -10.76 4.43
CA GLY A 595 -2.96 -11.44 3.91
C GLY A 595 -3.42 -12.56 4.83
N CYS A 596 -4.71 -12.83 4.84
CA CYS A 596 -5.27 -13.99 5.54
C CYS A 596 -6.33 -14.68 4.70
N ALA A 597 -6.43 -15.99 4.85
CA ALA A 597 -7.49 -16.84 4.30
C ALA A 597 -7.73 -18.03 5.24
N ASP A 598 -8.97 -18.24 5.63
CA ASP A 598 -9.35 -19.27 6.63
C ASP A 598 -8.47 -19.17 7.90
N ASN A 599 -7.63 -20.19 8.15
CA ASN A 599 -6.75 -20.26 9.32
C ASN A 599 -5.30 -19.84 9.01
N ASN A 600 -5.02 -19.27 7.84
CA ASN A 600 -3.67 -18.92 7.44
C ASN A 600 -3.50 -17.41 7.41
N SER A 601 -2.37 -16.96 7.90
CA SER A 601 -1.89 -15.58 7.76
C SER A 601 -0.51 -15.57 7.12
N VAL A 602 -0.29 -14.66 6.20
CA VAL A 602 1.01 -14.45 5.53
C VAL A 602 1.43 -13.00 5.72
N PHE A 603 2.68 -12.79 6.14
CA PHE A 603 3.29 -11.48 6.30
C PHE A 603 4.50 -11.36 5.40
N TRP A 604 4.58 -10.29 4.62
CA TRP A 604 5.77 -9.97 3.84
C TRP A 604 6.45 -8.73 4.45
N MET A 605 7.55 -8.95 5.16
CA MET A 605 8.32 -7.91 5.85
C MET A 605 9.75 -7.76 5.31
N ALA A 606 10.22 -8.69 4.48
CA ALA A 606 11.57 -8.64 3.93
C ALA A 606 11.61 -7.94 2.56
N ASP A 607 12.35 -6.85 2.46
CA ASP A 607 12.65 -6.16 1.21
C ASP A 607 13.97 -5.38 1.29
N LYS A 608 14.30 -4.64 0.23
CA LYS A 608 15.53 -3.82 0.16
C LYS A 608 15.59 -2.70 1.21
N SER A 609 14.47 -2.33 1.84
CA SER A 609 14.45 -1.31 2.90
C SER A 609 15.21 -1.78 4.14
N LEU A 610 15.28 -3.10 4.36
CA LEU A 610 16.02 -3.69 5.48
C LEU A 610 17.54 -3.39 5.43
N LEU A 611 18.07 -3.04 4.27
CA LEU A 611 19.50 -2.65 4.13
C LEU A 611 19.77 -1.24 4.64
N LYS A 612 18.73 -0.44 4.91
CA LYS A 612 18.84 0.96 5.34
C LYS A 612 18.70 1.08 6.85
N ILE A 613 19.81 0.87 7.58
CA ILE A 613 19.84 1.05 9.04
C ILE A 613 20.64 2.32 9.34
N ASP A 614 20.10 3.20 10.18
CA ASP A 614 20.87 4.33 10.74
C ASP A 614 21.93 3.80 11.71
N SER A 615 23.12 3.50 11.17
CA SER A 615 24.22 2.93 11.93
C SER A 615 24.70 3.87 13.04
N SER A 616 24.59 5.19 12.85
CA SER A 616 24.99 6.17 13.87
C SER A 616 24.08 6.13 15.10
N TYR A 617 22.79 5.89 14.87
CA TYR A 617 21.81 5.79 15.95
C TYR A 617 21.94 4.44 16.69
N TYR A 618 21.87 3.30 15.96
CA TYR A 618 21.84 1.96 16.56
C TYR A 618 23.19 1.46 17.07
N LYS A 619 24.25 2.26 16.99
CA LYS A 619 25.52 2.00 17.68
C LYS A 619 25.41 2.20 19.20
N ASP A 620 24.52 3.08 19.66
CA ASP A 620 24.35 3.45 21.06
C ASP A 620 22.91 3.24 21.57
N HIS A 621 21.95 3.02 20.66
CA HIS A 621 20.56 2.76 20.99
C HIS A 621 20.22 1.30 20.66
N PHE A 622 19.68 0.61 21.62
CA PHE A 622 19.35 -0.80 21.51
C PHE A 622 17.86 -1.00 21.29
N VAL A 623 17.53 -2.16 20.74
CA VAL A 623 16.16 -2.67 20.57
C VAL A 623 15.98 -3.86 21.49
N THR A 624 14.97 -3.84 22.33
CA THR A 624 14.80 -4.90 23.34
C THR A 624 13.34 -5.33 23.50
N TRP A 625 13.18 -6.60 23.82
CA TRP A 625 11.90 -7.13 24.26
C TRP A 625 12.09 -8.14 25.40
N PRO A 626 11.44 -8.01 26.56
CA PRO A 626 10.47 -6.95 26.91
C PRO A 626 11.04 -5.55 26.78
N ALA A 627 10.14 -4.59 26.52
CA ALA A 627 10.51 -3.21 26.27
C ALA A 627 11.20 -2.55 27.47
N ALA A 628 12.23 -1.77 27.24
CA ALA A 628 12.75 -0.87 28.25
C ALA A 628 11.67 0.12 28.69
N GLY A 629 11.66 0.50 29.97
CA GLY A 629 10.65 1.36 30.58
C GLY A 629 9.47 0.59 31.12
N ALA A 630 8.59 0.06 30.28
CA ALA A 630 7.45 -0.75 30.73
C ALA A 630 6.98 -1.74 29.67
N ALA A 631 6.47 -2.90 30.11
CA ALA A 631 5.88 -3.90 29.23
C ALA A 631 4.71 -4.59 29.96
N PRO A 632 3.63 -4.99 29.22
CA PRO A 632 2.57 -5.80 29.82
C PRO A 632 3.12 -7.17 30.23
N THR A 633 2.76 -7.62 31.43
CA THR A 633 3.19 -8.91 31.97
C THR A 633 2.88 -10.06 31.01
N MET A 634 1.72 -10.03 30.37
CA MET A 634 1.30 -11.06 29.41
C MET A 634 2.13 -11.09 28.12
N LEU A 635 2.96 -10.10 27.87
CA LEU A 635 3.86 -9.99 26.71
C LEU A 635 5.34 -10.13 27.09
N ALA A 636 5.65 -10.42 28.34
CA ALA A 636 7.00 -10.78 28.79
C ALA A 636 7.31 -12.24 28.43
N PHE A 637 7.36 -12.54 27.14
CA PHE A 637 7.52 -13.90 26.58
C PHE A 637 8.69 -14.68 27.22
N ASP A 638 8.73 -15.99 27.02
CA ASP A 638 9.75 -16.87 27.60
C ASP A 638 11.18 -16.54 27.12
N LYS A 639 11.27 -16.08 25.86
CA LYS A 639 12.54 -15.63 25.27
C LYS A 639 12.58 -14.12 25.20
N TRP A 640 13.61 -13.52 25.73
CA TRP A 640 13.89 -12.09 25.66
C TRP A 640 14.90 -11.79 24.58
N SER A 641 15.00 -10.54 24.14
CA SER A 641 15.97 -10.11 23.13
C SER A 641 16.59 -8.76 23.47
N PHE A 642 17.85 -8.63 23.17
CA PHE A 642 18.59 -7.37 23.20
C PHE A 642 19.38 -7.26 21.91
N SER A 643 19.12 -6.23 21.11
CA SER A 643 19.74 -6.04 19.79
C SER A 643 20.39 -4.67 19.71
N ILE A 644 21.61 -4.60 19.15
CA ILE A 644 22.38 -3.38 19.00
C ILE A 644 23.38 -3.55 17.84
N LEU A 645 23.73 -2.44 17.18
CA LEU A 645 24.72 -2.48 16.09
C LEU A 645 26.17 -2.45 16.64
N GLN A 646 26.49 -3.46 17.42
CA GLN A 646 27.84 -3.72 17.96
C GLN A 646 28.07 -5.22 18.04
N PRO A 647 29.34 -5.69 18.07
CA PRO A 647 29.65 -7.10 18.32
C PRO A 647 29.11 -7.54 19.68
N LEU A 648 28.39 -8.65 19.72
CA LEU A 648 27.79 -9.21 20.92
C LEU A 648 28.51 -10.47 21.41
N ALA A 649 29.51 -10.96 20.69
CA ALA A 649 30.34 -12.09 21.10
C ALA A 649 30.92 -11.86 22.51
N GLU A 650 30.80 -12.88 23.36
CA GLU A 650 31.23 -12.85 24.76
C GLU A 650 30.51 -11.80 25.62
N ALA A 651 29.36 -11.27 25.18
CA ALA A 651 28.55 -10.39 26.01
C ALA A 651 27.93 -11.18 27.17
N THR A 652 27.89 -10.56 28.35
CA THR A 652 27.26 -11.14 29.54
C THR A 652 25.97 -10.40 29.88
N VAL A 653 25.00 -11.12 30.41
CA VAL A 653 23.70 -10.58 30.82
C VAL A 653 23.47 -10.88 32.30
N SER A 654 22.99 -9.88 33.02
CA SER A 654 22.51 -10.04 34.41
C SER A 654 21.10 -9.48 34.50
N ILE A 655 20.19 -10.29 35.05
CA ILE A 655 18.80 -9.93 35.28
C ILE A 655 18.54 -9.94 36.78
N THR A 656 17.93 -8.87 37.28
CA THR A 656 17.49 -8.75 38.67
C THR A 656 16.06 -8.24 38.70
N SER A 657 15.17 -9.00 39.35
CA SER A 657 13.77 -8.64 39.58
C SER A 657 13.58 -8.22 41.04
N ILE A 658 12.71 -7.24 41.24
CA ILE A 658 12.34 -6.84 42.62
C ILE A 658 11.64 -8.02 43.35
N LYS A 659 10.82 -8.80 42.63
CA LYS A 659 10.03 -9.90 43.20
C LYS A 659 10.79 -11.23 43.27
N HIS A 660 11.69 -11.47 42.29
CA HIS A 660 12.36 -12.77 42.14
C HIS A 660 13.86 -12.72 42.48
N GLY A 661 14.41 -11.54 42.80
CA GLY A 661 15.85 -11.39 43.02
C GLY A 661 16.67 -11.58 41.77
N LYS A 662 17.86 -12.17 41.89
CA LYS A 662 18.71 -12.51 40.76
C LYS A 662 18.09 -13.65 39.95
N VAL A 663 17.93 -13.46 38.65
CA VAL A 663 17.40 -14.46 37.71
C VAL A 663 18.53 -14.93 36.80
N GLU A 664 18.84 -16.20 36.89
CA GLU A 664 19.82 -16.82 35.98
C GLU A 664 19.21 -16.92 34.60
N CYS A 665 20.04 -16.79 33.57
CA CYS A 665 19.59 -16.83 32.17
C CYS A 665 20.58 -17.56 31.28
N ASP A 666 20.05 -18.27 30.30
CA ASP A 666 20.82 -18.74 29.15
C ASP A 666 20.89 -17.62 28.12
N VAL A 667 22.08 -17.40 27.54
CA VAL A 667 22.33 -16.29 26.60
C VAL A 667 23.08 -16.80 25.40
N ARG A 668 22.54 -16.53 24.23
CA ARG A 668 23.22 -16.83 22.97
C ARG A 668 23.15 -15.65 22.01
N GLU A 669 24.12 -15.54 21.14
CA GLU A 669 24.21 -14.52 20.11
C GLU A 669 23.63 -15.01 18.79
N GLU A 670 22.84 -14.15 18.16
CA GLU A 670 22.39 -14.29 16.79
C GLU A 670 23.00 -13.18 15.94
N ALA A 671 23.77 -13.56 14.92
CA ALA A 671 24.41 -12.62 14.03
C ALA A 671 23.39 -11.77 13.25
N GLY A 672 23.79 -10.58 12.81
CA GLY A 672 22.94 -9.66 12.03
C GLY A 672 22.43 -10.27 10.72
N ASN A 673 23.28 -10.88 9.91
CA ASN A 673 22.99 -11.69 8.70
C ASN A 673 21.88 -11.14 7.78
N GLY A 674 21.71 -9.80 7.70
CA GLY A 674 20.63 -9.17 6.93
C GLY A 674 19.22 -9.27 7.56
N LEU A 675 19.07 -9.97 8.70
CA LEU A 675 17.80 -10.17 9.40
C LEU A 675 17.61 -9.22 10.58
N GLY A 676 18.35 -8.14 10.64
CA GLY A 676 18.29 -7.15 11.72
C GLY A 676 19.62 -6.89 12.37
N LEU A 677 19.58 -6.22 13.50
CA LEU A 677 20.77 -5.99 14.33
C LEU A 677 21.29 -7.31 14.91
N PRO A 678 22.59 -7.44 15.20
CA PRO A 678 23.09 -8.48 16.09
C PRO A 678 22.23 -8.54 17.37
N THR A 679 21.86 -9.73 17.80
CA THR A 679 20.86 -9.93 18.86
C THR A 679 21.35 -10.93 19.87
N LEU A 680 21.25 -10.61 21.17
CA LEU A 680 21.29 -11.61 22.25
C LEU A 680 19.88 -12.17 22.45
N VAL A 681 19.76 -13.46 22.34
CA VAL A 681 18.59 -14.21 22.82
C VAL A 681 18.84 -14.57 24.26
N ILE A 682 17.94 -14.15 25.13
CA ILE A 682 18.07 -14.28 26.57
C ILE A 682 16.89 -15.12 27.08
N VAL A 683 17.16 -16.26 27.67
CA VAL A 683 16.12 -17.16 28.23
C VAL A 683 16.29 -17.18 29.76
N PRO A 684 15.36 -16.52 30.49
CA PRO A 684 15.35 -16.61 31.96
C PRO A 684 15.14 -18.07 32.41
N LEU A 685 16.03 -18.56 33.24
CA LEU A 685 15.99 -19.92 33.75
C LEU A 685 15.06 -20.02 35.01
N GLY A 686 14.54 -21.21 35.26
CA GLY A 686 13.60 -21.44 36.38
C GLY A 686 12.19 -20.91 36.11
N MET A 687 11.92 -20.41 34.88
CA MET A 687 10.61 -19.90 34.42
C MET A 687 9.93 -19.02 35.49
N PRO A 688 10.51 -17.87 35.87
CA PRO A 688 9.90 -17.02 36.87
C PRO A 688 8.51 -16.59 36.34
N LYS A 689 7.49 -16.78 37.21
CA LYS A 689 6.16 -16.31 36.89
C LYS A 689 6.13 -14.80 37.07
N TRP A 690 6.37 -14.09 35.96
CA TRP A 690 6.33 -12.63 35.94
C TRP A 690 4.98 -12.08 36.40
N GLU A 691 4.99 -11.06 37.22
CA GLU A 691 3.78 -10.51 37.83
C GLU A 691 3.71 -8.98 37.60
N THR A 692 2.47 -8.48 37.52
CA THR A 692 2.23 -7.04 37.50
C THR A 692 2.84 -6.35 38.71
N GLY A 693 3.49 -5.22 38.50
CA GLY A 693 4.20 -4.45 39.51
C GLY A 693 5.64 -4.91 39.75
N ASP A 694 6.11 -5.96 39.07
CA ASP A 694 7.54 -6.29 39.10
C ASP A 694 8.36 -5.27 38.29
N VAL A 695 9.55 -4.98 38.76
CA VAL A 695 10.53 -4.15 38.04
C VAL A 695 11.78 -4.99 37.84
N VAL A 696 12.03 -5.26 36.57
CA VAL A 696 13.15 -6.10 36.15
C VAL A 696 14.26 -5.23 35.60
N LYS A 697 15.42 -5.27 36.21
CA LYS A 697 16.64 -4.60 35.75
C LYS A 697 17.47 -5.58 34.95
N THR A 698 17.76 -5.25 33.70
CA THR A 698 18.65 -6.00 32.83
C THR A 698 19.91 -5.21 32.55
N THR A 699 21.04 -5.85 32.74
CA THR A 699 22.38 -5.27 32.45
C THR A 699 23.09 -6.16 31.45
N VAL A 700 23.48 -5.59 30.32
CA VAL A 700 24.25 -6.25 29.25
C VAL A 700 25.64 -5.63 29.23
N THR A 701 26.68 -6.46 29.42
CA THR A 701 28.06 -6.02 29.38
C THR A 701 28.75 -6.64 28.15
N LEU A 702 29.21 -5.81 27.25
CA LEU A 702 29.92 -6.24 26.05
C LEU A 702 31.38 -6.62 26.35
N LYS A 703 32.02 -7.37 25.47
CA LYS A 703 33.45 -7.72 25.54
C LYS A 703 34.36 -6.51 25.75
N ASN A 704 34.05 -5.38 25.13
CA ASN A 704 34.78 -4.12 25.25
C ASN A 704 34.49 -3.36 26.56
N LYS A 705 33.80 -4.00 27.53
CA LYS A 705 33.39 -3.45 28.82
C LYS A 705 32.33 -2.33 28.74
N LYS A 706 31.76 -2.06 27.56
CA LYS A 706 30.60 -1.18 27.46
C LYS A 706 29.39 -1.83 28.11
N VAL A 707 28.71 -1.06 28.96
CA VAL A 707 27.58 -1.54 29.76
C VAL A 707 26.31 -0.83 29.31
N PHE A 708 25.26 -1.62 29.06
CA PHE A 708 23.90 -1.14 28.83
C PHE A 708 23.01 -1.65 29.97
N THR A 709 22.33 -0.72 30.60
CA THR A 709 21.40 -1.06 31.69
C THR A 709 20.05 -0.43 31.42
N TYR A 710 19.00 -1.21 31.55
CA TYR A 710 17.63 -0.74 31.46
C TYR A 710 16.74 -1.47 32.47
N SER A 711 15.63 -0.85 32.80
CA SER A 711 14.61 -1.46 33.66
C SER A 711 13.30 -1.56 32.89
N THR A 712 12.56 -2.62 33.15
CA THR A 712 11.23 -2.88 32.63
C THR A 712 10.24 -3.00 33.78
N GLU A 713 9.29 -2.09 33.88
CA GLU A 713 8.14 -2.23 34.80
C GLU A 713 7.10 -3.12 34.14
N LEU A 714 6.77 -4.24 34.75
CA LEU A 714 5.74 -5.16 34.30
C LEU A 714 4.36 -4.71 34.81
N PHE A 715 3.39 -4.49 33.90
CA PHE A 715 2.05 -4.01 34.24
C PHE A 715 0.92 -4.88 33.68
#